data_7b46e78954a270273aec089ca52e4fd3
#
_entry.id   7b46e78954a270273aec089ca52e4fd3
#
_cell.length_a   1.000
_cell.length_b   1.000
_cell.length_c   1.000
_cell.angle_alpha   90.00
_cell.angle_beta   90.00
_cell.angle_gamma   90.00
#
_symmetry.space_group_name_H-M   'P 1'
#
loop_
_entity.id
_entity.type
_entity.pdbx_description
1 polymer ?
#
loop_
_entity_poly.entity_id
_entity_poly.type
_entity_poly.pdbx_seq_one_letter_code
_entity_poly.pdbx_strand_id
1 'polypeptide(L)'
;MGYFWGLPSFRIDWLRWNRTTVLYLIALSVIIDLFLPHLSSAPLYSLVAGLGKLIYDRELSISEKRVKWNDIIHNDTHIMGRYTVHILPEGVAKLNPHGHCYCLGPSSPTVTVPIKINGTQPVTIQLTRMDLEDAAAAVDTINLSHKEIKKLTAKAPREDTPGLRFLPFTVKQPGLYRLTKVKDVTELDVRVHSSHALVVPCPKASVKARLGAKKDACTNDMSDLSIQLEGLAPLSVTYSRVVRGKPTTLSVSRIHPENYESPLLSGFNIDTYLAAENNKYEDLATWAKRESLSVPLNDSMTSTGDWLYEIDQVTDGCGNLVDYKAGQEDGDSWLPGHSGLEHKLLVHDRPVVRFDGCDSQNTLALPRGRRAALPLRLDNQGVDVPYRLQVDFTPSDRLGSSTEHAPKPQSKELVLKSPSDYQWIKEPGLYSIRKVSSSYCSGDVLEPASCLVITPPEPSVTMEFNQILDKCTKSSVGLNVDLTLVGSPPFTLSYREIKDDRPSVVKTVRIDRSRHQVRFTPEEDGHYTYEFFALDDKNYNGIKIDPPERVLQTVKPIAGAHFVERARPKTACIDEPVEFVVKMQGAAPLTLHYDLIHGGKRTRLAEKNITDQIYTIRTPPLSNGGDYSLALTSVEDQSGCKVFLESEAKVKVRFQKPKAQFSPIEGKMAIRTLEGKPARIPMRLAGEGVSHPPPTLRANL
;
A
#
# COMPACT_ATOMS: atom_id res chain seq x y z
N MET A 1 17.61 -27.25 23.33
CA MET A 1 16.17 -27.24 23.72
C MET A 1 15.24 -27.91 22.71
N GLY A 2 15.47 -27.84 21.40
CA GLY A 2 14.59 -28.46 20.40
C GLY A 2 14.51 -30.00 20.40
N TYR A 3 15.57 -30.68 20.82
CA TYR A 3 15.63 -32.16 20.85
C TYR A 3 14.72 -32.81 21.92
N PHE A 4 14.44 -32.11 23.00
CA PHE A 4 13.63 -32.65 24.10
C PHE A 4 12.13 -32.72 23.78
N TRP A 5 11.65 -31.96 22.79
CA TRP A 5 10.24 -31.98 22.37
C TRP A 5 9.88 -33.19 21.50
N GLY A 6 10.87 -33.80 20.85
CA GLY A 6 10.66 -34.99 20.02
C GLY A 6 10.66 -36.33 20.77
N LEU A 7 11.21 -36.37 21.97
CA LEU A 7 11.33 -37.60 22.77
C LEU A 7 9.99 -38.31 23.10
N PRO A 8 8.88 -37.59 23.36
CA PRO A 8 7.59 -38.27 23.61
C PRO A 8 7.04 -39.04 22.41
N SER A 9 7.46 -38.70 21.17
CA SER A 9 6.97 -39.36 19.96
C SER A 9 7.57 -40.75 19.74
N PHE A 10 8.65 -41.10 20.42
CA PHE A 10 9.33 -42.40 20.25
C PHE A 10 8.76 -43.56 21.06
N ARG A 11 7.63 -43.42 21.78
CA ARG A 11 6.90 -44.48 22.53
C ARG A 11 7.78 -45.50 23.24
N ILE A 12 8.90 -45.05 23.80
CA ILE A 12 9.83 -45.91 24.54
C ILE A 12 9.38 -45.90 26.02
N ASP A 13 8.98 -47.06 26.58
CA ASP A 13 8.32 -47.15 27.86
C ASP A 13 9.14 -46.66 29.07
N TRP A 14 10.46 -46.68 29.03
CA TRP A 14 11.33 -46.19 30.08
C TRP A 14 11.62 -44.66 29.97
N LEU A 15 11.23 -44.01 28.91
CA LEU A 15 11.37 -42.58 28.65
C LEU A 15 10.07 -41.80 28.83
N ARG A 16 9.09 -42.35 29.53
CA ARG A 16 7.86 -41.64 29.89
C ARG A 16 8.15 -40.48 30.81
N TRP A 17 7.61 -39.31 30.49
CA TRP A 17 7.76 -38.10 31.27
C TRP A 17 7.18 -38.28 32.69
N ASN A 18 8.02 -38.76 33.62
CA ASN A 18 7.72 -38.78 35.03
C ASN A 18 8.64 -37.78 35.74
N ARG A 19 8.30 -37.29 36.92
CA ARG A 19 9.13 -36.33 37.66
C ARG A 19 10.57 -36.81 37.84
N THR A 20 10.78 -38.07 37.99
CA THR A 20 12.11 -38.70 38.14
C THR A 20 12.88 -38.70 36.80
N THR A 21 12.24 -38.98 35.66
CA THR A 21 12.89 -38.97 34.33
C THR A 21 13.25 -37.58 33.90
N VAL A 22 12.41 -36.57 34.21
CA VAL A 22 12.71 -35.16 33.95
C VAL A 22 13.91 -34.70 34.76
N LEU A 23 13.96 -35.02 36.06
CA LEU A 23 15.11 -34.70 36.92
C LEU A 23 16.39 -35.38 36.40
N TYR A 24 16.28 -36.64 35.96
CA TYR A 24 17.43 -37.38 35.44
C TYR A 24 17.94 -36.77 34.13
N LEU A 25 17.04 -36.35 33.22
CA LEU A 25 17.42 -35.71 31.98
C LEU A 25 18.01 -34.31 32.18
N ILE A 26 17.49 -33.56 33.16
CA ILE A 26 18.08 -32.27 33.54
C ILE A 26 19.46 -32.46 34.13
N ALA A 27 19.63 -33.43 35.03
CA ALA A 27 20.93 -33.76 35.62
C ALA A 27 21.93 -34.23 34.54
N LEU A 28 21.46 -35.07 33.62
CA LEU A 28 22.29 -35.55 32.49
C LEU A 28 22.68 -34.38 31.56
N SER A 29 21.76 -33.46 31.25
CA SER A 29 22.05 -32.29 30.45
C SER A 29 23.09 -31.39 31.11
N VAL A 30 22.93 -31.12 32.42
CA VAL A 30 23.89 -30.33 33.18
C VAL A 30 25.28 -31.01 33.25
N ILE A 31 25.31 -32.32 33.40
CA ILE A 31 26.57 -33.10 33.35
C ILE A 31 27.21 -33.01 31.97
N ILE A 32 26.44 -33.16 30.90
CA ILE A 32 26.94 -33.06 29.54
C ILE A 32 27.44 -31.62 29.27
N ASP A 33 26.68 -30.57 29.66
CA ASP A 33 27.09 -29.17 29.48
C ASP A 33 28.31 -28.78 30.34
N LEU A 34 28.55 -29.45 31.46
CA LEU A 34 29.74 -29.26 32.28
C LEU A 34 30.97 -29.98 31.73
N PHE A 35 30.79 -31.16 31.08
CA PHE A 35 31.86 -31.94 30.56
C PHE A 35 32.23 -31.63 29.08
N LEU A 36 31.25 -31.18 28.24
CA LEU A 36 31.51 -30.86 26.84
C LEU A 36 32.58 -29.77 26.64
N PRO A 37 32.58 -28.64 27.38
CA PRO A 37 33.63 -27.63 27.26
C PRO A 37 35.00 -28.14 27.71
N HIS A 38 35.04 -29.13 28.61
CA HIS A 38 36.30 -29.71 29.09
C HIS A 38 36.80 -30.82 28.18
N LEU A 39 35.93 -31.47 27.39
CA LEU A 39 36.33 -32.47 26.38
C LEU A 39 36.98 -31.85 25.16
N SER A 40 36.58 -30.59 24.78
CA SER A 40 37.20 -29.86 23.68
C SER A 40 38.61 -29.35 23.98
N SER A 41 38.99 -29.29 25.26
CA SER A 41 40.34 -28.92 25.73
C SER A 41 41.13 -30.09 26.28
N ALA A 42 40.56 -31.29 26.25
CA ALA A 42 41.19 -32.46 26.86
C ALA A 42 42.26 -33.11 25.94
N PRO A 43 43.30 -33.66 26.53
CA PRO A 43 44.40 -34.29 25.81
C PRO A 43 44.03 -35.57 25.05
N LEU A 44 42.73 -35.90 24.98
CA LEU A 44 42.25 -37.07 24.24
C LEU A 44 42.48 -36.91 22.74
N TYR A 45 42.33 -35.69 22.20
CA TYR A 45 42.61 -35.43 20.78
C TYR A 45 44.12 -35.52 20.50
N SER A 46 44.96 -35.07 21.44
CA SER A 46 46.40 -35.22 21.33
C SER A 46 46.85 -36.67 21.54
N LEU A 47 46.10 -37.45 22.32
CA LEU A 47 46.37 -38.88 22.54
C LEU A 47 45.95 -39.74 21.31
N VAL A 48 44.77 -39.43 20.71
CA VAL A 48 44.33 -40.09 19.45
C VAL A 48 45.20 -39.63 18.28
N ALA A 49 45.56 -38.34 18.22
CA ALA A 49 46.50 -37.81 17.21
C ALA A 49 47.91 -38.38 17.45
N GLY A 50 48.33 -38.58 18.71
CA GLY A 50 49.59 -39.23 19.09
C GLY A 50 49.62 -40.70 18.71
N LEU A 51 48.53 -41.45 18.93
CA LEU A 51 48.37 -42.83 18.50
C LEU A 51 48.29 -42.93 16.97
N GLY A 52 47.59 -41.98 16.29
CA GLY A 52 47.58 -41.88 14.84
C GLY A 52 48.99 -41.61 14.26
N LYS A 53 49.78 -40.75 14.92
CA LYS A 53 51.19 -40.54 14.56
C LYS A 53 52.06 -41.76 14.76
N LEU A 54 51.82 -42.53 15.82
CA LEU A 54 52.57 -43.75 16.07
C LEU A 54 52.30 -44.88 15.05
N ILE A 55 51.12 -44.86 14.43
CA ILE A 55 50.72 -45.82 13.38
C ILE A 55 51.13 -45.33 11.98
N TYR A 56 51.14 -44.00 11.75
CA TYR A 56 51.35 -43.40 10.42
C TYR A 56 52.73 -42.78 10.20
N ASP A 57 53.53 -42.57 11.27
CA ASP A 57 54.88 -42.05 11.16
C ASP A 57 55.90 -43.19 10.86
N ARG A 58 55.48 -44.10 9.98
CA ARG A 58 56.45 -44.92 9.25
C ARG A 58 56.74 -44.17 7.94
N GLU A 59 57.28 -42.97 8.01
CA GLU A 59 58.17 -42.52 6.93
C GLU A 59 59.37 -43.48 6.86
N LEU A 60 59.29 -44.32 5.87
CA LEU A 60 60.45 -45.03 5.40
C LEU A 60 61.39 -43.98 4.79
N SER A 61 62.14 -43.31 5.63
CA SER A 61 63.33 -42.59 5.25
C SER A 61 64.36 -43.62 4.82
N ILE A 62 64.36 -43.87 3.51
CA ILE A 62 65.36 -44.78 2.88
C ILE A 62 66.77 -44.18 2.97
N SER A 63 66.92 -42.92 3.50
CA SER A 63 68.21 -42.24 3.56
C SER A 63 69.06 -42.49 4.81
N GLU A 64 68.62 -43.35 5.76
CA GLU A 64 69.42 -43.71 6.92
C GLU A 64 69.58 -45.20 7.06
N LYS A 65 70.03 -45.90 6.01
CA LYS A 65 70.78 -47.07 6.25
C LYS A 65 72.16 -46.68 6.79
N ARG A 66 72.27 -46.60 8.12
CA ARG A 66 73.54 -46.65 8.76
C ARG A 66 74.19 -48.00 8.29
N VAL A 67 75.12 -47.89 7.39
CA VAL A 67 75.99 -49.00 7.04
C VAL A 67 76.74 -49.33 8.32
N LYS A 68 76.40 -50.45 8.94
CA LYS A 68 77.15 -50.95 10.09
C LYS A 68 78.55 -51.29 9.63
N TRP A 69 79.57 -50.83 10.34
CA TRP A 69 80.99 -51.14 10.06
C TRP A 69 81.21 -52.58 9.87
N ASN A 70 80.46 -53.55 10.43
CA ASN A 70 80.57 -55.00 10.25
C ASN A 70 80.22 -55.46 8.84
N ASP A 71 79.40 -54.71 8.06
CA ASP A 71 79.03 -55.10 6.68
C ASP A 71 80.12 -54.74 5.64
N ILE A 72 81.13 -53.98 6.08
CA ILE A 72 82.26 -53.54 5.22
C ILE A 72 83.48 -54.38 5.40
N ILE A 73 83.61 -55.21 6.46
CA ILE A 73 84.89 -55.88 6.88
C ILE A 73 85.00 -57.37 6.45
N HIS A 74 84.06 -57.93 5.79
CA HIS A 74 84.15 -59.33 5.29
C HIS A 74 84.25 -59.38 3.77
N ASN A 75 85.43 -58.98 3.28
CA ASN A 75 85.84 -59.38 1.94
C ASN A 75 87.29 -59.82 1.99
N ASP A 76 87.50 -61.13 1.95
CA ASP A 76 88.84 -61.82 1.89
C ASP A 76 89.49 -61.66 0.49
N THR A 77 89.51 -60.49 -0.08
CA THR A 77 90.25 -60.22 -1.30
C THR A 77 91.60 -59.55 -0.95
N HIS A 78 92.67 -60.23 -1.33
CA HIS A 78 94.05 -59.73 -1.23
C HIS A 78 94.30 -58.52 -2.15
N ILE A 79 93.73 -57.40 -1.90
CA ILE A 79 94.03 -56.14 -2.55
C ILE A 79 94.86 -55.32 -1.60
N MET A 80 96.22 -55.33 -1.85
CA MET A 80 97.15 -54.46 -1.13
C MET A 80 97.08 -53.02 -1.74
N GLY A 81 96.27 -52.20 -1.14
CA GLY A 81 96.18 -50.75 -1.48
C GLY A 81 95.28 -50.10 -0.52
N ARG A 82 95.66 -48.97 0.01
CA ARG A 82 94.84 -48.14 0.88
C ARG A 82 94.21 -47.03 0.05
N TYR A 83 92.95 -47.21 -0.25
CA TYR A 83 92.15 -46.09 -0.80
C TYR A 83 91.43 -45.39 0.35
N THR A 84 91.61 -44.09 0.44
CA THR A 84 90.84 -43.29 1.33
C THR A 84 89.62 -42.80 0.54
N VAL A 85 88.46 -43.37 0.79
CA VAL A 85 87.21 -42.88 0.20
C VAL A 85 86.69 -41.87 1.12
N HIS A 86 86.74 -40.62 0.70
CA HIS A 86 86.00 -39.51 1.38
C HIS A 86 84.57 -39.61 0.88
N ILE A 87 83.65 -40.10 1.71
CA ILE A 87 82.21 -40.02 1.47
C ILE A 87 81.78 -38.66 1.89
N LEU A 88 81.63 -37.79 0.93
CA LEU A 88 81.01 -36.45 1.18
C LEU A 88 79.50 -36.62 1.33
N PRO A 89 78.88 -35.96 2.25
CA PRO A 89 77.40 -35.91 2.35
C PRO A 89 76.83 -35.40 1.03
N GLU A 90 75.92 -36.21 0.43
CA GLU A 90 75.25 -35.81 -0.81
C GLU A 90 74.45 -34.55 -0.55
N GLY A 91 74.81 -33.47 -1.25
CA GLY A 91 74.05 -32.21 -1.17
C GLY A 91 72.70 -32.37 -1.87
N VAL A 92 71.67 -31.72 -1.29
CA VAL A 92 70.32 -31.75 -1.83
C VAL A 92 69.88 -30.37 -2.16
N ALA A 93 69.31 -30.15 -3.33
CA ALA A 93 68.70 -28.88 -3.75
C ALA A 93 67.27 -29.10 -4.13
N LYS A 94 66.39 -28.13 -3.65
CA LYS A 94 64.97 -28.14 -3.99
C LYS A 94 64.53 -26.68 -4.31
N LEU A 95 63.93 -26.48 -5.46
CA LEU A 95 63.28 -25.23 -5.82
C LEU A 95 61.87 -25.25 -5.24
N ASN A 96 61.43 -24.13 -4.67
CA ASN A 96 60.07 -23.97 -4.14
C ASN A 96 59.71 -25.10 -3.11
N PRO A 97 60.42 -25.18 -1.98
CA PRO A 97 60.24 -26.29 -1.02
C PRO A 97 58.82 -26.40 -0.43
N HIS A 98 58.08 -25.32 -0.43
CA HIS A 98 56.72 -25.24 0.12
C HIS A 98 55.63 -25.52 -0.91
N GLY A 99 55.97 -25.69 -2.19
CA GLY A 99 54.98 -25.95 -3.23
C GLY A 99 54.06 -24.77 -3.56
N HIS A 100 54.46 -23.56 -3.23
CA HIS A 100 53.61 -22.40 -3.51
C HIS A 100 53.59 -22.08 -5.00
N CYS A 101 52.41 -21.77 -5.50
CA CYS A 101 52.23 -21.13 -6.80
C CYS A 101 52.33 -19.62 -6.62
N TYR A 102 53.03 -18.97 -7.50
CA TYR A 102 53.26 -17.53 -7.40
C TYR A 102 52.61 -16.80 -8.54
N CYS A 103 52.22 -15.52 -8.31
CA CYS A 103 51.72 -14.70 -9.41
C CYS A 103 52.50 -13.40 -9.57
N LEU A 104 52.62 -12.98 -10.82
CA LEU A 104 53.21 -11.70 -11.24
C LEU A 104 52.13 -10.74 -11.71
N GLY A 105 52.08 -9.55 -11.13
CA GLY A 105 51.10 -8.53 -11.47
C GLY A 105 51.68 -7.12 -11.43
N PRO A 106 50.90 -6.11 -11.77
CA PRO A 106 51.33 -4.70 -11.73
C PRO A 106 51.80 -4.26 -10.35
N SER A 107 51.13 -4.73 -9.31
CA SER A 107 51.48 -4.44 -7.90
C SER A 107 52.65 -5.27 -7.40
N SER A 108 52.98 -6.37 -8.05
CA SER A 108 54.08 -7.24 -7.71
C SER A 108 54.84 -7.65 -8.99
N PRO A 109 55.68 -6.78 -9.56
CA PRO A 109 56.35 -7.05 -10.84
C PRO A 109 57.50 -8.07 -10.72
N THR A 110 57.86 -8.44 -9.50
CA THR A 110 58.89 -9.46 -9.24
C THR A 110 58.45 -10.34 -8.07
N VAL A 111 58.68 -11.63 -8.21
CA VAL A 111 58.38 -12.60 -7.17
C VAL A 111 59.65 -13.33 -6.77
N THR A 112 59.83 -13.63 -5.50
CA THR A 112 60.95 -14.37 -4.96
C THR A 112 60.60 -15.81 -4.69
N VAL A 113 61.20 -16.70 -5.43
CA VAL A 113 61.07 -18.15 -5.28
C VAL A 113 62.24 -18.69 -4.47
N PRO A 114 62.04 -19.36 -3.33
CA PRO A 114 63.11 -19.89 -2.52
C PRO A 114 63.73 -21.14 -3.13
N ILE A 115 65.05 -21.20 -3.20
CA ILE A 115 65.81 -22.40 -3.52
C ILE A 115 66.42 -22.91 -2.21
N LYS A 116 65.96 -24.07 -1.72
CA LYS A 116 66.46 -24.73 -0.51
C LYS A 116 67.69 -25.59 -0.89
N ILE A 117 68.82 -25.36 -0.26
CA ILE A 117 70.04 -26.20 -0.45
C ILE A 117 70.45 -26.68 0.92
N ASN A 118 70.74 -27.97 0.99
CA ASN A 118 71.18 -28.65 2.21
C ASN A 118 72.49 -29.40 1.97
N GLY A 119 73.40 -29.34 2.93
CA GLY A 119 74.59 -30.16 2.96
C GLY A 119 75.75 -29.71 2.08
N THR A 120 75.60 -28.63 1.27
CA THR A 120 76.66 -28.16 0.37
C THR A 120 76.57 -26.64 0.06
N GLN A 121 77.64 -26.14 -0.58
CA GLN A 121 77.69 -24.72 -1.06
C GLN A 121 77.62 -24.73 -2.58
N PRO A 122 76.57 -24.14 -3.17
CA PRO A 122 76.44 -24.15 -4.63
C PRO A 122 77.39 -23.09 -5.25
N VAL A 123 77.97 -23.47 -6.40
CA VAL A 123 78.82 -22.61 -7.24
C VAL A 123 78.08 -22.25 -8.54
N THR A 124 77.38 -23.22 -9.12
CA THR A 124 76.54 -22.91 -10.28
C THR A 124 75.16 -23.55 -10.12
N ILE A 125 74.19 -22.80 -10.47
CA ILE A 125 72.75 -23.19 -10.46
C ILE A 125 72.20 -22.98 -11.87
N GLN A 126 71.65 -23.99 -12.46
CA GLN A 126 70.98 -23.91 -13.74
C GLN A 126 69.48 -24.16 -13.57
N LEU A 127 68.71 -23.19 -14.03
CA LEU A 127 67.25 -23.27 -14.09
C LEU A 127 66.81 -23.25 -15.54
N THR A 128 65.69 -23.88 -15.84
CA THR A 128 65.01 -23.74 -17.12
C THR A 128 63.65 -23.12 -16.88
N ARG A 129 63.25 -22.22 -17.79
CA ARG A 129 61.93 -21.60 -17.82
C ARG A 129 61.21 -22.06 -19.09
N MET A 130 60.01 -22.60 -18.96
CA MET A 130 59.09 -22.87 -20.03
C MET A 130 57.96 -21.83 -20.03
N ASP A 131 57.66 -21.29 -21.20
CA ASP A 131 56.51 -20.40 -21.35
C ASP A 131 55.21 -21.17 -21.27
N LEU A 132 54.20 -20.61 -20.60
CA LEU A 132 52.91 -21.25 -20.38
C LEU A 132 51.93 -20.96 -21.52
N GLU A 133 52.12 -19.86 -22.25
CA GLU A 133 51.22 -19.47 -23.35
C GLU A 133 51.63 -20.13 -24.67
N ASP A 134 52.91 -20.36 -24.88
CA ASP A 134 53.46 -21.02 -26.07
C ASP A 134 54.38 -22.18 -25.67
N ALA A 135 53.82 -23.39 -25.61
CA ALA A 135 54.55 -24.61 -25.28
C ALA A 135 55.59 -25.00 -26.34
N ALA A 136 55.49 -24.44 -27.57
CA ALA A 136 56.44 -24.65 -28.64
C ALA A 136 57.62 -23.65 -28.60
N ALA A 137 57.57 -22.64 -27.73
CA ALA A 137 58.66 -21.70 -27.56
C ALA A 137 59.92 -22.39 -27.01
N ALA A 138 61.11 -21.90 -27.40
CA ALA A 138 62.35 -22.37 -26.90
C ALA A 138 62.43 -22.27 -25.37
N VAL A 139 62.87 -23.31 -24.70
CA VAL A 139 63.05 -23.31 -23.24
C VAL A 139 64.21 -22.40 -22.88
N ASP A 140 63.93 -21.36 -22.14
CA ASP A 140 64.94 -20.39 -21.66
C ASP A 140 65.82 -21.03 -20.58
N THR A 141 67.13 -21.00 -20.74
CA THR A 141 68.09 -21.51 -19.75
C THR A 141 68.67 -20.35 -18.96
N ILE A 142 68.49 -20.38 -17.66
CA ILE A 142 68.96 -19.35 -16.73
C ILE A 142 70.13 -19.98 -15.94
N ASN A 143 71.34 -19.42 -16.14
CA ASN A 143 72.51 -19.89 -15.42
C ASN A 143 72.90 -18.84 -14.37
N LEU A 144 72.89 -19.22 -13.12
CA LEU A 144 73.33 -18.39 -12.01
C LEU A 144 74.83 -18.67 -11.77
N SER A 145 75.64 -17.63 -11.94
CA SER A 145 77.09 -17.71 -11.69
C SER A 145 77.42 -17.62 -10.19
N HIS A 146 78.60 -18.03 -9.84
CA HIS A 146 79.09 -17.96 -8.44
C HIS A 146 78.92 -16.58 -7.81
N LYS A 147 79.15 -15.48 -8.58
CA LYS A 147 78.99 -14.09 -8.09
C LYS A 147 77.52 -13.77 -7.75
N GLU A 148 76.61 -14.23 -8.55
CA GLU A 148 75.17 -14.06 -8.33
C GLU A 148 74.67 -14.87 -7.16
N ILE A 149 75.11 -16.12 -7.05
CA ILE A 149 74.78 -16.98 -5.91
C ILE A 149 75.28 -16.37 -4.60
N LYS A 150 76.53 -15.83 -4.60
CA LYS A 150 77.06 -15.13 -3.41
C LYS A 150 76.22 -13.90 -3.01
N LYS A 151 75.70 -13.13 -3.99
CA LYS A 151 74.80 -12.04 -3.75
C LYS A 151 73.46 -12.50 -3.18
N LEU A 152 72.93 -13.58 -3.71
CA LEU A 152 71.66 -14.17 -3.21
C LEU A 152 71.85 -14.74 -1.78
N THR A 153 72.99 -15.38 -1.51
CA THR A 153 73.32 -15.89 -0.17
C THR A 153 73.44 -14.74 0.85
N ALA A 154 73.98 -13.59 0.45
CA ALA A 154 74.09 -12.41 1.34
C ALA A 154 72.73 -11.78 1.69
N LYS A 155 71.72 -11.97 0.82
CA LYS A 155 70.35 -11.53 1.03
C LYS A 155 69.45 -12.57 1.75
N ALA A 156 69.95 -13.79 1.91
CA ALA A 156 69.17 -14.85 2.54
C ALA A 156 69.06 -14.66 4.05
N PRO A 157 67.89 -14.94 4.63
CA PRO A 157 67.75 -14.96 6.08
C PRO A 157 68.67 -15.99 6.69
N ARG A 158 69.32 -15.67 7.82
CA ARG A 158 70.17 -16.64 8.56
C ARG A 158 69.26 -17.61 9.29
N GLU A 159 69.36 -18.91 8.97
CA GLU A 159 68.67 -19.95 9.73
C GLU A 159 69.60 -20.58 10.76
N ASP A 160 69.03 -21.05 11.87
CA ASP A 160 69.75 -21.64 13.00
C ASP A 160 70.24 -23.08 12.71
N THR A 161 69.86 -23.68 11.56
CA THR A 161 70.24 -25.05 11.16
C THR A 161 71.54 -25.03 10.36
N PRO A 162 72.62 -25.61 10.86
CA PRO A 162 73.88 -25.60 10.16
C PRO A 162 73.76 -26.49 8.89
N GLY A 163 74.11 -25.90 7.74
CA GLY A 163 74.08 -26.61 6.44
C GLY A 163 72.87 -26.34 5.56
N LEU A 164 71.80 -25.72 6.12
CA LEU A 164 70.62 -25.37 5.38
C LEU A 164 70.67 -23.90 4.89
N ARG A 165 70.39 -23.67 3.63
CA ARG A 165 70.38 -22.34 3.01
C ARG A 165 69.15 -22.17 2.13
N PHE A 166 68.50 -21.01 2.25
CA PHE A 166 67.40 -20.60 1.34
C PHE A 166 67.95 -19.44 0.48
N LEU A 167 68.05 -19.66 -0.82
CA LEU A 167 68.49 -18.63 -1.76
C LEU A 167 67.23 -17.97 -2.36
N PRO A 168 67.05 -16.65 -2.19
CA PRO A 168 65.91 -15.94 -2.75
C PRO A 168 66.12 -15.68 -4.25
N PHE A 169 65.60 -16.55 -5.12
CA PHE A 169 65.68 -16.37 -6.56
C PHE A 169 64.56 -15.45 -7.03
N THR A 170 64.88 -14.30 -7.65
CA THR A 170 63.90 -13.31 -8.10
C THR A 170 63.48 -13.61 -9.54
N VAL A 171 62.21 -13.77 -9.75
CA VAL A 171 61.56 -14.02 -11.02
C VAL A 171 60.86 -12.77 -11.54
N LYS A 172 60.94 -12.51 -12.86
CA LYS A 172 60.33 -11.35 -13.52
C LYS A 172 59.37 -11.70 -14.64
N GLN A 173 59.31 -12.94 -15.05
CA GLN A 173 58.50 -13.42 -16.17
C GLN A 173 57.67 -14.57 -15.71
N PRO A 174 56.41 -14.72 -16.14
CA PRO A 174 55.61 -15.90 -15.87
C PRO A 174 56.18 -17.12 -16.62
N GLY A 175 55.95 -18.28 -16.09
CA GLY A 175 56.43 -19.54 -16.67
C GLY A 175 56.58 -20.64 -15.64
N LEU A 176 56.87 -21.86 -16.11
CA LEU A 176 57.25 -22.96 -15.27
C LEU A 176 58.77 -22.99 -15.15
N TYR A 177 59.23 -22.76 -13.95
CA TYR A 177 60.66 -22.82 -13.61
C TYR A 177 61.03 -24.19 -13.09
N ARG A 178 62.10 -24.78 -13.61
CA ARG A 178 62.64 -26.07 -13.17
C ARG A 178 64.11 -25.88 -12.79
N LEU A 179 64.47 -26.41 -11.64
CA LEU A 179 65.86 -26.56 -11.27
C LEU A 179 66.45 -27.78 -11.95
N THR A 180 67.35 -27.59 -12.91
CA THR A 180 67.92 -28.67 -13.72
C THR A 180 69.23 -29.18 -13.20
N LYS A 181 70.12 -28.26 -12.79
CA LYS A 181 71.44 -28.64 -12.36
C LYS A 181 71.98 -27.69 -11.29
N VAL A 182 72.59 -28.27 -10.29
CA VAL A 182 73.33 -27.53 -9.26
C VAL A 182 74.68 -28.18 -9.08
N LYS A 183 75.77 -27.38 -9.17
CA LYS A 183 77.10 -27.82 -8.86
C LYS A 183 77.65 -27.15 -7.59
N ASP A 184 78.33 -27.95 -6.80
CA ASP A 184 78.96 -27.46 -5.56
C ASP A 184 80.41 -26.99 -5.76
N VAL A 185 81.04 -26.55 -4.66
CA VAL A 185 82.47 -26.14 -4.68
C VAL A 185 83.44 -27.22 -5.10
N THR A 186 83.05 -28.51 -5.01
CA THR A 186 83.86 -29.65 -5.40
C THR A 186 83.58 -30.12 -6.86
N GLU A 187 82.82 -29.32 -7.63
CA GLU A 187 82.35 -29.57 -8.98
C GLU A 187 81.40 -30.77 -9.09
N LEU A 188 80.96 -31.34 -7.98
CA LEU A 188 80.03 -32.50 -7.96
C LEU A 188 78.61 -31.97 -8.21
N ASP A 189 77.83 -32.82 -8.91
CA ASP A 189 76.43 -32.54 -9.13
C ASP A 189 75.64 -32.80 -7.82
N VAL A 190 74.93 -31.76 -7.37
CA VAL A 190 74.04 -31.81 -6.21
C VAL A 190 72.75 -32.49 -6.62
N ARG A 191 72.22 -33.40 -5.80
CA ARG A 191 70.99 -34.07 -6.07
C ARG A 191 69.81 -33.07 -6.08
N VAL A 192 69.17 -32.99 -7.22
CA VAL A 192 68.03 -32.16 -7.39
C VAL A 192 66.76 -32.98 -7.18
N HIS A 193 66.01 -32.72 -6.14
CA HIS A 193 64.68 -33.32 -5.98
C HIS A 193 63.66 -32.48 -6.77
N SER A 194 62.57 -33.15 -7.24
CA SER A 194 61.52 -32.59 -8.04
C SER A 194 61.20 -31.11 -7.69
N SER A 195 61.80 -30.25 -8.50
CA SER A 195 61.97 -28.85 -8.14
C SER A 195 61.36 -27.98 -9.22
N HIS A 196 60.09 -27.73 -9.10
CA HIS A 196 59.36 -26.86 -10.01
C HIS A 196 58.73 -25.71 -9.26
N ALA A 197 58.67 -24.55 -9.88
CA ALA A 197 57.96 -23.40 -9.40
C ALA A 197 57.08 -22.86 -10.54
N LEU A 198 55.78 -22.86 -10.32
CA LEU A 198 54.83 -22.28 -11.25
C LEU A 198 54.63 -20.82 -10.90
N VAL A 199 54.90 -19.95 -11.87
CA VAL A 199 54.71 -18.51 -11.77
C VAL A 199 53.79 -18.06 -12.87
N VAL A 200 52.57 -17.65 -12.50
CA VAL A 200 51.49 -17.26 -13.42
C VAL A 200 51.25 -15.75 -13.41
N PRO A 201 50.60 -15.18 -14.40
CA PRO A 201 50.08 -13.82 -14.26
C PRO A 201 49.02 -13.75 -13.15
N CYS A 202 49.07 -12.73 -12.30
CA CYS A 202 48.04 -12.58 -11.27
C CYS A 202 46.65 -12.45 -11.90
N PRO A 203 45.64 -13.03 -11.27
CA PRO A 203 44.28 -12.97 -11.79
C PRO A 203 43.78 -11.54 -11.86
N LYS A 204 42.97 -11.23 -12.88
CA LYS A 204 42.34 -9.91 -13.09
C LYS A 204 40.86 -10.10 -13.27
N ALA A 205 40.11 -9.11 -12.78
CA ALA A 205 38.67 -9.04 -12.98
C ALA A 205 38.25 -7.64 -13.44
N SER A 206 37.20 -7.58 -14.23
CA SER A 206 36.57 -6.32 -14.62
C SER A 206 35.09 -6.50 -14.87
N VAL A 207 34.26 -5.52 -14.52
CA VAL A 207 32.86 -5.50 -14.88
C VAL A 207 32.72 -4.89 -16.27
N LYS A 208 32.01 -5.60 -17.16
CA LYS A 208 31.71 -5.09 -18.49
C LYS A 208 30.20 -5.10 -18.72
N ALA A 209 29.70 -3.98 -19.24
CA ALA A 209 28.36 -3.90 -19.76
C ALA A 209 28.34 -4.42 -21.21
N ARG A 210 27.25 -5.06 -21.60
CA ARG A 210 27.04 -5.49 -22.98
C ARG A 210 27.07 -4.28 -23.90
N LEU A 211 27.56 -4.43 -25.13
CA LEU A 211 27.62 -3.35 -26.10
C LEU A 211 26.21 -2.74 -26.30
N GLY A 212 26.07 -1.45 -26.06
CA GLY A 212 24.79 -0.75 -26.15
C GLY A 212 23.94 -0.76 -24.87
N ALA A 213 24.42 -1.35 -23.77
CA ALA A 213 23.73 -1.28 -22.48
C ALA A 213 23.60 0.18 -22.04
N LYS A 214 22.38 0.57 -21.66
CA LYS A 214 22.07 1.90 -21.15
C LYS A 214 22.56 1.99 -19.69
N LYS A 215 22.89 3.20 -19.25
CA LYS A 215 23.16 3.47 -17.82
C LYS A 215 21.89 3.41 -16.97
N ASP A 216 20.74 3.49 -17.62
CA ASP A 216 19.41 3.47 -17.01
C ASP A 216 18.75 2.13 -17.30
N ALA A 217 18.25 1.49 -16.28
CA ALA A 217 17.54 0.23 -16.33
C ALA A 217 16.16 0.36 -15.68
N CYS A 218 15.30 -0.61 -15.88
CA CYS A 218 13.96 -0.60 -15.32
C CYS A 218 13.79 -1.72 -14.29
N THR A 219 12.91 -1.53 -13.33
CA THR A 219 12.53 -2.58 -12.38
C THR A 219 12.08 -3.83 -13.12
N ASN A 220 12.49 -5.00 -12.61
CA ASN A 220 12.29 -6.32 -13.19
C ASN A 220 13.04 -6.60 -14.52
N ASP A 221 13.90 -5.68 -14.97
CA ASP A 221 14.87 -6.03 -15.99
C ASP A 221 15.97 -6.90 -15.42
N MET A 222 16.55 -7.73 -16.28
CA MET A 222 17.76 -8.47 -15.97
C MET A 222 18.99 -7.60 -16.23
N SER A 223 20.00 -7.70 -15.41
CA SER A 223 21.24 -6.97 -15.64
C SER A 223 21.96 -7.46 -16.90
N ASP A 224 22.32 -6.55 -17.78
CA ASP A 224 23.16 -6.84 -18.97
C ASP A 224 24.66 -6.73 -18.67
N LEU A 225 25.04 -7.05 -17.43
CA LEU A 225 26.41 -6.98 -16.97
C LEU A 225 27.07 -8.36 -16.97
N SER A 226 28.38 -8.36 -17.18
CA SER A 226 29.18 -9.55 -17.01
C SER A 226 30.51 -9.21 -16.32
N ILE A 227 31.00 -10.11 -15.49
CA ILE A 227 32.35 -10.02 -14.94
C ILE A 227 33.26 -10.75 -15.90
N GLN A 228 34.24 -10.03 -16.43
CA GLN A 228 35.33 -10.62 -17.21
C GLN A 228 36.45 -10.99 -16.25
N LEU A 229 36.85 -12.22 -16.28
CA LEU A 229 37.94 -12.79 -15.46
C LEU A 229 39.07 -13.23 -16.35
N GLU A 230 40.29 -12.94 -15.98
CA GLU A 230 41.50 -13.41 -16.67
C GLU A 230 42.45 -13.98 -15.64
N GLY A 231 42.93 -15.18 -15.87
CA GLY A 231 43.88 -15.85 -14.97
C GLY A 231 43.93 -17.36 -15.16
N LEU A 232 44.55 -18.02 -14.23
CA LEU A 232 44.61 -19.48 -14.21
C LEU A 232 43.33 -20.07 -13.61
N ALA A 233 42.63 -20.87 -14.40
CA ALA A 233 41.40 -21.54 -13.93
C ALA A 233 41.74 -22.72 -12.94
N PRO A 234 40.81 -23.04 -12.02
CA PRO A 234 39.50 -22.45 -11.79
C PRO A 234 39.58 -21.10 -11.07
N LEU A 235 38.86 -20.13 -11.58
CA LEU A 235 38.81 -18.79 -11.01
C LEU A 235 37.66 -18.65 -9.99
N SER A 236 37.86 -17.80 -9.01
CA SER A 236 36.79 -17.41 -8.06
C SER A 236 36.78 -15.89 -7.92
N VAL A 237 35.60 -15.31 -7.93
CA VAL A 237 35.42 -13.86 -7.79
C VAL A 237 34.45 -13.55 -6.68
N THR A 238 34.79 -12.57 -5.86
CA THR A 238 33.91 -11.99 -4.87
C THR A 238 33.64 -10.56 -5.30
N TYR A 239 32.36 -10.20 -5.35
CA TYR A 239 31.92 -8.85 -5.72
C TYR A 239 30.84 -8.36 -4.80
N SER A 240 30.75 -7.07 -4.63
CA SER A 240 29.70 -6.40 -3.85
C SER A 240 28.67 -5.78 -4.78
N ARG A 241 27.41 -6.03 -4.47
CA ARG A 241 26.27 -5.33 -5.06
C ARG A 241 25.69 -4.38 -4.03
N VAL A 242 25.81 -3.08 -4.27
CA VAL A 242 25.28 -2.04 -3.39
C VAL A 242 23.98 -1.52 -3.99
N VAL A 243 22.87 -1.70 -3.26
CA VAL A 243 21.54 -1.24 -3.66
C VAL A 243 21.04 -0.23 -2.62
N ARG A 244 20.79 1.00 -3.05
CA ARG A 244 20.40 2.09 -2.13
C ARG A 244 21.35 2.23 -0.92
N GLY A 245 22.64 2.09 -1.16
CA GLY A 245 23.66 2.19 -0.10
C GLY A 245 23.80 0.97 0.79
N LYS A 246 23.05 -0.11 0.56
CA LYS A 246 23.18 -1.38 1.29
C LYS A 246 24.03 -2.37 0.49
N PRO A 247 25.25 -2.71 0.97
CA PRO A 247 26.11 -3.67 0.30
C PRO A 247 25.63 -5.11 0.54
N THR A 248 25.72 -5.93 -0.49
CA THR A 248 25.53 -7.39 -0.44
C THR A 248 26.69 -8.01 -1.14
N THR A 249 27.52 -8.78 -0.43
CA THR A 249 28.66 -9.48 -1.00
C THR A 249 28.23 -10.83 -1.56
N LEU A 250 28.64 -11.10 -2.78
CA LEU A 250 28.34 -12.30 -3.54
C LEU A 250 29.64 -12.93 -4.00
N SER A 251 29.68 -14.26 -4.08
CA SER A 251 30.86 -14.98 -4.56
C SER A 251 30.48 -16.04 -5.56
N VAL A 252 31.25 -16.12 -6.62
CA VAL A 252 31.17 -17.21 -7.62
C VAL A 252 32.50 -17.91 -7.63
N SER A 253 32.49 -19.23 -7.39
CA SER A 253 33.69 -20.04 -7.26
C SER A 253 33.73 -21.13 -8.33
N ARG A 254 34.92 -21.63 -8.58
CA ARG A 254 35.21 -22.73 -9.54
C ARG A 254 34.77 -22.42 -10.97
N ILE A 255 35.05 -21.23 -11.43
CA ILE A 255 34.76 -20.80 -12.79
C ILE A 255 35.85 -21.31 -13.72
N HIS A 256 35.50 -22.12 -14.69
CA HIS A 256 36.43 -22.72 -15.67
C HIS A 256 35.70 -22.93 -17.02
N PRO A 257 36.40 -23.09 -18.14
CA PRO A 257 35.80 -23.46 -19.41
C PRO A 257 35.08 -24.82 -19.35
N GLU A 258 34.09 -25.07 -20.20
CA GLU A 258 33.27 -26.30 -20.18
C GLU A 258 34.08 -27.59 -20.30
N ASN A 259 35.16 -27.60 -21.07
CA ASN A 259 36.01 -28.78 -21.30
C ASN A 259 37.39 -28.63 -20.65
N TYR A 260 37.45 -27.94 -19.52
CA TYR A 260 38.69 -27.67 -18.83
C TYR A 260 39.08 -28.86 -17.94
N GLU A 261 40.17 -29.51 -18.30
CA GLU A 261 40.79 -30.59 -17.52
C GLU A 261 42.04 -30.07 -16.81
N SER A 262 42.03 -30.02 -15.51
CA SER A 262 43.14 -29.55 -14.70
C SER A 262 43.22 -30.32 -13.38
N PRO A 263 44.43 -30.68 -12.94
CA PRO A 263 44.63 -31.27 -11.63
C PRO A 263 44.18 -30.35 -10.48
N LEU A 264 44.10 -29.05 -10.70
CA LEU A 264 43.62 -28.08 -9.71
C LEU A 264 42.12 -28.23 -9.38
N LEU A 265 41.33 -28.82 -10.29
CA LEU A 265 39.91 -29.10 -10.04
C LEU A 265 39.70 -30.22 -9.00
N SER A 266 40.63 -31.15 -8.92
CA SER A 266 40.60 -32.30 -7.99
C SER A 266 41.24 -32.00 -6.63
N GLY A 267 41.74 -30.78 -6.42
CA GLY A 267 42.37 -30.37 -5.17
C GLY A 267 43.78 -30.98 -4.96
N PHE A 268 44.40 -31.43 -6.03
CA PHE A 268 45.79 -31.92 -5.97
C PHE A 268 46.76 -30.79 -5.63
N ASN A 269 47.70 -31.08 -4.76
CA ASN A 269 48.83 -30.20 -4.54
C ASN A 269 49.71 -30.21 -5.82
N ILE A 270 50.02 -29.02 -6.34
CA ILE A 270 50.85 -28.83 -7.52
C ILE A 270 52.21 -29.59 -7.39
N ASP A 271 52.82 -29.57 -6.20
CA ASP A 271 54.06 -30.29 -5.94
C ASP A 271 53.95 -31.80 -6.14
N THR A 272 52.84 -32.41 -5.74
CA THR A 272 52.60 -33.82 -5.91
C THR A 272 52.40 -34.18 -7.39
N TYR A 273 51.72 -33.31 -8.13
CA TYR A 273 51.51 -33.52 -9.57
C TYR A 273 52.81 -33.37 -10.37
N LEU A 274 53.60 -32.36 -10.03
CA LEU A 274 54.91 -32.11 -10.69
C LEU A 274 56.00 -33.11 -10.28
N ALA A 275 55.83 -33.76 -9.13
CA ALA A 275 56.76 -34.80 -8.65
C ALA A 275 56.54 -36.17 -9.31
N ALA A 276 55.40 -36.40 -9.96
CA ALA A 276 55.13 -37.64 -10.67
C ALA A 276 56.03 -37.72 -11.91
N GLU A 277 56.96 -38.69 -11.93
CA GLU A 277 58.01 -38.87 -12.97
C GLU A 277 57.47 -39.06 -14.40
N ASN A 278 56.15 -39.31 -14.55
CA ASN A 278 55.54 -39.62 -15.83
C ASN A 278 54.80 -38.40 -16.49
N ASN A 279 54.76 -37.24 -15.86
CA ASN A 279 54.09 -36.09 -16.45
C ASN A 279 54.98 -35.40 -17.49
N LYS A 280 54.50 -35.41 -18.71
CA LYS A 280 55.09 -34.63 -19.78
C LYS A 280 54.87 -33.16 -19.57
N TYR A 281 55.91 -32.35 -19.73
CA TYR A 281 55.80 -30.88 -19.58
C TYR A 281 54.78 -30.22 -20.51
N GLU A 282 54.48 -30.88 -21.62
CA GLU A 282 53.46 -30.47 -22.58
C GLU A 282 52.06 -30.42 -21.95
N ASP A 283 51.75 -31.33 -21.01
CA ASP A 283 50.46 -31.36 -20.31
C ASP A 283 50.27 -30.16 -19.36
N LEU A 284 51.36 -29.66 -18.76
CA LEU A 284 51.36 -28.49 -17.91
C LEU A 284 51.02 -27.21 -18.68
N ALA A 285 51.49 -27.09 -19.89
CA ALA A 285 51.20 -25.94 -20.76
C ALA A 285 49.75 -25.92 -21.19
N THR A 286 49.03 -27.04 -21.17
CA THR A 286 47.61 -27.08 -21.57
C THR A 286 46.68 -26.50 -20.53
N TRP A 287 46.84 -26.86 -19.26
CA TRP A 287 45.94 -26.42 -18.20
C TRP A 287 46.44 -25.16 -17.46
N ALA A 288 47.75 -24.87 -17.49
CA ALA A 288 48.33 -23.70 -16.79
C ALA A 288 48.25 -22.39 -17.59
N LYS A 289 47.53 -22.41 -18.70
CA LYS A 289 47.30 -21.21 -19.53
C LYS A 289 46.47 -20.17 -18.87
N ARG A 290 46.65 -18.94 -19.28
CA ARG A 290 45.78 -17.85 -18.94
C ARG A 290 44.46 -18.01 -19.68
N GLU A 291 43.37 -18.16 -18.94
CA GLU A 291 42.01 -18.23 -19.48
C GLU A 291 41.33 -16.88 -19.34
N SER A 292 40.48 -16.59 -20.31
CA SER A 292 39.57 -15.40 -20.27
C SER A 292 38.16 -15.88 -20.24
N LEU A 293 37.48 -15.64 -19.11
CA LEU A 293 36.15 -16.15 -18.81
C LEU A 293 35.18 -15.00 -18.57
N SER A 294 33.93 -15.18 -18.99
CA SER A 294 32.87 -14.21 -18.80
C SER A 294 31.77 -14.82 -17.94
N VAL A 295 31.48 -14.18 -16.81
CA VAL A 295 30.43 -14.61 -15.89
C VAL A 295 29.28 -13.60 -16.01
N PRO A 296 28.12 -13.97 -16.57
CA PRO A 296 26.98 -13.08 -16.63
C PRO A 296 26.40 -12.85 -15.24
N LEU A 297 26.11 -11.60 -14.94
CA LEU A 297 25.40 -11.18 -13.73
C LEU A 297 23.91 -11.16 -14.04
N ASN A 298 23.24 -12.29 -13.85
CA ASN A 298 21.81 -12.46 -14.13
C ASN A 298 20.96 -11.97 -12.94
N ASP A 299 21.22 -10.77 -12.47
CA ASP A 299 20.47 -10.18 -11.36
C ASP A 299 19.19 -9.52 -11.88
N SER A 300 18.05 -9.85 -11.26
CA SER A 300 16.80 -9.13 -11.48
C SER A 300 16.79 -7.85 -10.63
N MET A 301 16.56 -6.72 -11.26
CA MET A 301 16.54 -5.40 -10.62
C MET A 301 15.21 -5.16 -9.90
N THR A 302 15.09 -5.65 -8.67
CA THR A 302 13.82 -5.66 -7.91
C THR A 302 13.49 -4.36 -7.21
N SER A 303 14.43 -3.41 -7.15
CA SER A 303 14.23 -2.14 -6.46
C SER A 303 14.81 -0.96 -7.23
N THR A 304 14.13 0.16 -7.15
CA THR A 304 14.55 1.44 -7.77
C THR A 304 15.74 2.08 -7.07
N GLY A 305 16.47 2.91 -7.78
CA GLY A 305 17.56 3.72 -7.26
C GLY A 305 18.94 3.28 -7.76
N ASP A 306 19.98 3.76 -7.09
CA ASP A 306 21.35 3.45 -7.47
C ASP A 306 21.71 2.01 -7.17
N TRP A 307 22.21 1.34 -8.19
CA TRP A 307 22.83 0.01 -8.12
C TRP A 307 24.29 0.15 -8.51
N LEU A 308 25.18 -0.29 -7.65
CA LEU A 308 26.61 -0.30 -7.88
C LEU A 308 27.11 -1.73 -7.76
N TYR A 309 27.81 -2.20 -8.80
CA TYR A 309 28.55 -3.45 -8.79
C TYR A 309 30.02 -3.13 -8.66
N GLU A 310 30.67 -3.74 -7.70
CA GLU A 310 32.07 -3.51 -7.37
C GLU A 310 32.76 -4.86 -7.17
N ILE A 311 33.91 -5.07 -7.80
CA ILE A 311 34.69 -6.27 -7.61
C ILE A 311 35.55 -6.12 -6.37
N ASP A 312 35.39 -7.03 -5.43
CA ASP A 312 36.14 -7.03 -4.17
C ASP A 312 37.45 -7.80 -4.31
N GLN A 313 37.37 -9.07 -4.73
CA GLN A 313 38.51 -9.97 -4.74
C GLN A 313 38.40 -10.96 -5.91
N VAL A 314 39.56 -11.39 -6.42
CA VAL A 314 39.64 -12.46 -7.39
C VAL A 314 40.73 -13.42 -6.96
N THR A 315 40.46 -14.73 -7.05
CA THR A 315 41.38 -15.79 -6.71
C THR A 315 41.54 -16.75 -7.90
N ASP A 316 42.75 -17.13 -8.18
CA ASP A 316 43.05 -18.14 -9.23
C ASP A 316 43.08 -19.59 -8.70
N GLY A 317 43.22 -20.53 -9.58
CA GLY A 317 43.30 -21.95 -9.24
C GLY A 317 44.49 -22.35 -8.37
N CYS A 318 45.52 -21.55 -8.33
CA CYS A 318 46.65 -21.69 -7.41
C CYS A 318 46.42 -21.11 -6.02
N GLY A 319 45.34 -20.37 -5.83
CA GLY A 319 45.06 -19.66 -4.57
C GLY A 319 45.69 -18.28 -4.48
N ASN A 320 46.21 -17.73 -5.59
CA ASN A 320 46.70 -16.38 -5.60
C ASN A 320 45.50 -15.42 -5.53
N LEU A 321 45.48 -14.60 -4.49
CA LEU A 321 44.40 -13.63 -4.22
C LEU A 321 44.82 -12.23 -4.64
N VAL A 322 44.00 -11.57 -5.42
CA VAL A 322 44.08 -10.13 -5.68
C VAL A 322 42.90 -9.47 -4.99
N ASP A 323 43.20 -8.63 -3.99
CA ASP A 323 42.22 -7.86 -3.22
C ASP A 323 42.25 -6.44 -3.73
N TYR A 324 41.09 -5.97 -4.28
CA TYR A 324 40.94 -4.63 -4.82
C TYR A 324 40.50 -3.64 -3.73
N LYS A 325 39.94 -4.12 -2.61
CA LYS A 325 39.53 -3.26 -1.48
C LYS A 325 40.70 -2.85 -0.60
N ALA A 326 41.65 -3.72 -0.37
CA ALA A 326 42.80 -3.43 0.47
C ALA A 326 43.69 -2.27 -0.04
N GLY A 327 43.58 -1.92 -1.32
CA GLY A 327 44.25 -0.77 -1.90
C GLY A 327 43.53 0.57 -1.76
N GLN A 328 42.29 0.59 -1.26
CA GLN A 328 41.51 1.81 -1.09
C GLN A 328 41.67 2.48 0.29
N GLU A 329 42.14 1.76 1.30
CA GLU A 329 42.27 2.28 2.67
C GLU A 329 43.50 3.22 2.86
N ASP A 330 44.51 3.11 2.01
CA ASP A 330 45.75 3.90 2.10
C ASP A 330 45.78 5.14 1.20
N GLY A 331 44.68 5.86 1.03
CA GLY A 331 44.61 7.27 0.61
C GLY A 331 45.51 7.77 -0.51
N ASP A 332 46.40 6.96 -1.08
CA ASP A 332 47.41 7.36 -2.05
C ASP A 332 47.29 6.56 -3.36
N SER A 333 47.05 7.36 -4.39
CA SER A 333 47.24 7.06 -5.81
C SER A 333 46.27 6.08 -6.46
N TRP A 334 45.46 6.63 -7.28
CA TRP A 334 44.86 6.01 -8.47
C TRP A 334 45.93 5.21 -9.24
N LEU A 335 46.02 3.92 -8.98
CA LEU A 335 46.80 3.04 -9.84
C LEU A 335 46.15 3.06 -11.23
N PRO A 336 46.89 3.37 -12.30
CA PRO A 336 46.36 3.32 -13.65
C PRO A 336 46.01 1.88 -14.00
N GLY A 337 44.69 1.53 -13.95
CA GLY A 337 44.19 0.17 -14.22
C GLY A 337 42.84 -0.14 -13.60
N HIS A 338 42.27 0.73 -12.79
CA HIS A 338 41.03 0.49 -12.07
C HIS A 338 39.75 0.84 -12.88
N SER A 339 39.89 1.28 -14.13
CA SER A 339 38.76 1.46 -15.01
C SER A 339 38.11 0.11 -15.33
N GLY A 340 36.94 -0.14 -14.76
CA GLY A 340 36.21 -1.38 -14.99
C GLY A 340 35.99 -2.25 -13.76
N LEU A 341 36.48 -1.84 -12.57
CA LEU A 341 36.18 -2.56 -11.33
C LEU A 341 34.79 -2.26 -10.79
N GLU A 342 34.26 -1.12 -11.17
CA GLU A 342 32.93 -0.64 -10.75
C GLU A 342 32.03 -0.42 -11.94
N HIS A 343 30.73 -0.69 -11.76
CA HIS A 343 29.71 -0.31 -12.71
C HIS A 343 28.46 0.17 -11.97
N LYS A 344 28.07 1.42 -12.27
CA LYS A 344 26.90 2.06 -11.69
C LYS A 344 25.75 2.06 -12.68
N LEU A 345 24.56 1.62 -12.21
CA LEU A 345 23.29 1.66 -12.92
C LEU A 345 22.27 2.44 -12.10
N LEU A 346 21.42 3.21 -12.77
CA LEU A 346 20.25 3.82 -12.15
C LEU A 346 19.03 3.01 -12.57
N VAL A 347 18.35 2.42 -11.58
CA VAL A 347 17.15 1.62 -11.82
C VAL A 347 15.92 2.47 -11.56
N HIS A 348 15.14 2.65 -12.62
CA HIS A 348 13.90 3.39 -12.63
C HIS A 348 12.70 2.47 -12.43
N ASP A 349 11.65 3.00 -11.84
CA ASP A 349 10.41 2.25 -11.71
C ASP A 349 9.62 2.23 -13.03
N ARG A 350 8.83 1.18 -13.22
CA ARG A 350 7.93 1.09 -14.38
C ARG A 350 6.62 1.79 -14.07
N PRO A 351 6.15 2.66 -14.96
CA PRO A 351 4.82 3.24 -14.80
C PRO A 351 3.76 2.16 -14.90
N VAL A 352 2.81 2.19 -13.97
CA VAL A 352 1.65 1.31 -13.98
C VAL A 352 0.41 2.18 -14.05
N VAL A 353 -0.44 1.95 -15.04
CA VAL A 353 -1.62 2.77 -15.29
C VAL A 353 -2.86 1.90 -15.45
N ARG A 354 -3.99 2.44 -14.97
CA ARG A 354 -5.34 1.89 -15.20
C ARG A 354 -6.36 3.01 -15.18
N PHE A 355 -7.55 2.73 -15.61
CA PHE A 355 -8.68 3.59 -15.31
C PHE A 355 -9.19 3.34 -13.89
N ASP A 356 -9.59 4.39 -13.19
CA ASP A 356 -10.14 4.30 -11.84
C ASP A 356 -11.63 4.60 -11.87
N GLY A 357 -12.46 3.60 -11.55
CA GLY A 357 -13.90 3.75 -11.53
C GLY A 357 -14.56 3.91 -12.91
N CYS A 358 -13.86 3.60 -14.00
CA CYS A 358 -14.44 3.57 -15.35
C CYS A 358 -14.06 2.29 -16.08
N ASP A 359 -15.08 1.57 -16.51
CA ASP A 359 -14.95 0.34 -17.31
C ASP A 359 -16.16 0.21 -18.27
N SER A 360 -16.42 -0.98 -18.78
CA SER A 360 -17.59 -1.27 -19.62
C SER A 360 -18.92 -1.27 -18.84
N GLN A 361 -18.89 -1.47 -17.52
CA GLN A 361 -20.06 -1.50 -16.64
C GLN A 361 -20.29 -0.13 -15.97
N ASN A 362 -19.19 0.48 -15.50
CA ASN A 362 -19.18 1.79 -14.86
C ASN A 362 -18.72 2.84 -15.86
N THR A 363 -19.66 3.40 -16.60
CA THR A 363 -19.35 4.35 -17.67
C THR A 363 -19.08 5.74 -17.13
N LEU A 364 -18.16 6.48 -17.78
CA LEU A 364 -17.91 7.88 -17.50
C LEU A 364 -18.94 8.76 -18.20
N ALA A 365 -19.67 9.55 -17.44
CA ALA A 365 -20.64 10.49 -18.00
C ALA A 365 -19.93 11.74 -18.55
N LEU A 366 -20.18 12.06 -19.80
CA LEU A 366 -19.74 13.29 -20.47
C LEU A 366 -20.97 14.11 -20.91
N PRO A 367 -21.46 15.03 -20.09
CA PRO A 367 -22.60 15.86 -20.47
C PRO A 367 -22.33 16.68 -21.71
N ARG A 368 -23.35 16.87 -22.54
CA ARG A 368 -23.27 17.61 -23.80
C ARG A 368 -22.66 19.00 -23.61
N GLY A 369 -21.64 19.35 -24.41
CA GLY A 369 -20.98 20.66 -24.36
C GLY A 369 -20.00 20.84 -23.19
N ARG A 370 -19.81 19.84 -22.33
CA ARG A 370 -18.86 19.86 -21.21
C ARG A 370 -17.59 19.06 -21.54
N ARG A 371 -16.61 19.13 -20.63
CA ARG A 371 -15.40 18.34 -20.65
C ARG A 371 -15.43 17.42 -19.45
N ALA A 372 -14.98 16.18 -19.61
CA ALA A 372 -14.74 15.26 -18.52
C ALA A 372 -13.25 14.97 -18.40
N ALA A 373 -12.77 14.77 -17.21
CA ALA A 373 -11.41 14.27 -16.99
C ALA A 373 -11.42 12.74 -17.09
N LEU A 374 -10.52 12.17 -17.90
CA LEU A 374 -10.31 10.73 -17.89
C LEU A 374 -9.80 10.31 -16.51
N PRO A 375 -10.44 9.35 -15.86
CA PRO A 375 -10.05 8.89 -14.52
C PRO A 375 -8.84 7.95 -14.62
N LEU A 376 -7.69 8.52 -14.96
CA LEU A 376 -6.42 7.81 -15.04
C LEU A 376 -5.81 7.72 -13.64
N ARG A 377 -5.45 6.52 -13.23
CA ARG A 377 -4.71 6.27 -12.01
C ARG A 377 -3.35 5.68 -12.34
N LEU A 378 -2.33 6.35 -11.85
CA LEU A 378 -0.95 5.88 -11.86
C LEU A 378 -0.66 5.29 -10.48
N ASP A 379 -0.40 3.99 -10.42
CA ASP A 379 -0.23 3.29 -9.14
C ASP A 379 1.17 3.52 -8.55
N ASN A 380 2.19 3.81 -9.36
CA ASN A 380 3.55 4.09 -8.93
C ASN A 380 3.86 5.59 -8.96
N GLN A 381 3.96 6.21 -7.79
CA GLN A 381 4.18 7.66 -7.66
C GLN A 381 5.66 8.09 -7.79
N GLY A 382 6.60 7.15 -7.76
CA GLY A 382 8.05 7.42 -7.81
C GLY A 382 8.67 7.38 -9.20
N VAL A 383 7.88 7.34 -10.24
CA VAL A 383 8.34 7.17 -11.62
C VAL A 383 8.70 8.52 -12.26
N ASP A 384 9.75 8.51 -13.07
CA ASP A 384 10.23 9.70 -13.78
C ASP A 384 9.21 10.24 -14.78
N VAL A 385 8.93 11.51 -14.66
CA VAL A 385 8.04 12.25 -15.55
C VAL A 385 8.80 12.70 -16.82
N PRO A 386 8.13 12.93 -17.94
CA PRO A 386 6.69 12.80 -18.20
C PRO A 386 6.27 11.36 -18.50
N TYR A 387 5.00 11.05 -18.20
CA TYR A 387 4.38 9.81 -18.66
C TYR A 387 3.79 9.99 -20.05
N ARG A 388 4.00 9.03 -20.91
CA ARG A 388 3.44 8.98 -22.27
C ARG A 388 2.51 7.79 -22.35
N LEU A 389 1.23 8.06 -22.58
CA LEU A 389 0.21 7.04 -22.75
C LEU A 389 -0.23 7.01 -24.19
N GLN A 390 -0.23 5.84 -24.79
CA GLN A 390 -0.86 5.61 -26.08
C GLN A 390 -2.26 5.08 -25.82
N VAL A 391 -3.26 5.88 -26.19
CA VAL A 391 -4.67 5.59 -25.96
C VAL A 391 -5.36 5.48 -27.31
N ASP A 392 -6.05 4.37 -27.53
CA ASP A 392 -6.90 4.17 -28.70
C ASP A 392 -8.29 4.68 -28.38
N PHE A 393 -8.82 5.49 -29.26
CA PHE A 393 -10.13 6.08 -29.17
C PHE A 393 -11.05 5.54 -30.27
N THR A 394 -12.20 5.03 -29.88
CA THR A 394 -13.28 4.62 -30.78
C THR A 394 -14.52 5.46 -30.46
N PRO A 395 -15.00 6.29 -31.36
CA PRO A 395 -16.19 7.11 -31.18
C PRO A 395 -17.44 6.28 -30.90
N SER A 396 -18.38 6.83 -30.13
CA SER A 396 -19.61 6.15 -29.71
C SER A 396 -20.53 5.71 -30.86
N ASP A 397 -20.54 6.47 -31.95
CA ASP A 397 -21.32 6.18 -33.18
C ASP A 397 -20.82 4.94 -33.92
N ARG A 398 -19.61 4.47 -33.61
CA ARG A 398 -18.98 3.30 -34.22
C ARG A 398 -18.94 2.07 -33.31
N LEU A 399 -19.35 2.22 -32.06
CA LEU A 399 -19.50 1.13 -31.11
C LEU A 399 -20.77 0.34 -31.46
N GLY A 400 -20.64 -0.80 -32.14
CA GLY A 400 -21.77 -1.67 -32.48
C GLY A 400 -21.95 -1.96 -33.96
N SER A 401 -21.19 -1.34 -34.82
CA SER A 401 -21.19 -1.71 -36.26
C SER A 401 -20.36 -2.98 -36.50
N SER A 402 -21.03 -4.09 -36.64
CA SER A 402 -20.45 -5.41 -36.92
C SER A 402 -20.02 -5.63 -38.36
N THR A 403 -19.55 -4.61 -39.04
CA THR A 403 -19.09 -4.72 -40.42
C THR A 403 -17.59 -5.02 -40.47
N GLU A 404 -17.18 -5.96 -41.33
CA GLU A 404 -15.81 -6.40 -41.60
C GLU A 404 -14.82 -5.27 -41.94
N HIS A 405 -15.29 -4.05 -42.07
CA HIS A 405 -14.54 -2.84 -42.36
C HIS A 405 -14.60 -1.82 -41.23
N ALA A 406 -14.58 -2.28 -39.96
CA ALA A 406 -14.50 -1.38 -38.82
C ALA A 406 -13.22 -0.50 -38.98
N PRO A 407 -13.33 0.83 -39.09
CA PRO A 407 -12.18 1.69 -39.21
C PRO A 407 -11.32 1.55 -37.95
N LYS A 408 -10.00 1.48 -38.17
CA LYS A 408 -9.02 1.35 -37.10
C LYS A 408 -9.24 2.44 -36.04
N PRO A 409 -9.16 2.08 -34.75
CA PRO A 409 -9.27 3.07 -33.66
C PRO A 409 -8.24 4.18 -33.85
N GLN A 410 -8.59 5.39 -33.50
CA GLN A 410 -7.68 6.53 -33.55
C GLN A 410 -6.72 6.44 -32.38
N SER A 411 -5.44 6.27 -32.65
CA SER A 411 -4.42 6.28 -31.60
C SER A 411 -4.06 7.73 -31.27
N LYS A 412 -4.21 8.10 -29.99
CA LYS A 412 -3.86 9.42 -29.44
C LYS A 412 -2.75 9.24 -28.40
N GLU A 413 -1.74 10.10 -28.46
CA GLU A 413 -0.71 10.15 -27.42
C GLU A 413 -1.10 11.20 -26.39
N LEU A 414 -1.18 10.77 -25.13
CA LEU A 414 -1.42 11.63 -23.99
C LEU A 414 -0.13 11.77 -23.17
N VAL A 415 0.24 12.99 -22.86
CA VAL A 415 1.45 13.28 -22.07
C VAL A 415 1.03 13.87 -20.75
N LEU A 416 1.35 13.16 -19.66
CA LEU A 416 1.11 13.59 -18.29
C LEU A 416 2.42 14.12 -17.69
N LYS A 417 2.41 15.34 -17.21
CA LYS A 417 3.57 15.98 -16.58
C LYS A 417 3.72 15.64 -15.10
N SER A 418 2.67 15.13 -14.49
CA SER A 418 2.64 14.67 -13.10
C SER A 418 1.63 13.54 -12.93
N PRO A 419 1.71 12.72 -11.86
CA PRO A 419 0.73 11.69 -11.56
C PRO A 419 -0.69 12.20 -11.33
N SER A 420 -0.84 13.48 -10.95
CA SER A 420 -2.11 14.15 -10.70
C SER A 420 -2.62 14.97 -11.89
N ASP A 421 -2.00 14.84 -13.04
CA ASP A 421 -2.38 15.60 -14.23
C ASP A 421 -3.67 15.04 -14.84
N TYR A 422 -4.60 15.93 -15.15
CA TYR A 422 -5.91 15.56 -15.69
C TYR A 422 -5.93 15.66 -17.20
N GLN A 423 -6.34 14.60 -17.86
CA GLN A 423 -6.58 14.59 -19.30
C GLN A 423 -8.05 14.85 -19.61
N TRP A 424 -8.32 16.04 -20.13
CA TRP A 424 -9.67 16.47 -20.46
C TRP A 424 -10.10 15.97 -21.83
N ILE A 425 -11.24 15.30 -21.87
CA ILE A 425 -11.86 14.80 -23.11
C ILE A 425 -13.16 15.54 -23.40
N LYS A 426 -13.52 15.60 -24.70
CA LYS A 426 -14.73 16.25 -25.20
C LYS A 426 -15.61 15.32 -26.03
N GLU A 427 -15.10 14.16 -26.41
CA GLU A 427 -15.75 13.23 -27.32
C GLU A 427 -16.18 11.96 -26.58
N PRO A 428 -17.46 11.54 -26.69
CA PRO A 428 -17.92 10.28 -26.16
C PRO A 428 -17.43 9.11 -27.01
N GLY A 429 -17.16 7.97 -26.37
CA GLY A 429 -16.67 6.78 -27.03
C GLY A 429 -15.85 5.89 -26.10
N LEU A 430 -15.23 4.88 -26.66
CA LEU A 430 -14.36 3.94 -25.92
C LEU A 430 -12.92 4.42 -25.98
N TYR A 431 -12.33 4.65 -24.83
CA TYR A 431 -10.90 4.95 -24.63
C TYR A 431 -10.22 3.71 -24.08
N SER A 432 -9.20 3.19 -24.78
CA SER A 432 -8.45 2.01 -24.36
C SER A 432 -6.97 2.33 -24.29
N ILE A 433 -6.36 2.10 -23.14
CA ILE A 433 -4.92 2.32 -22.95
C ILE A 433 -4.19 1.14 -23.57
N ARG A 434 -3.31 1.41 -24.55
CA ARG A 434 -2.47 0.40 -25.20
C ARG A 434 -1.13 0.24 -24.53
N LYS A 435 -0.51 1.37 -24.20
CA LYS A 435 0.85 1.40 -23.69
C LYS A 435 1.05 2.61 -22.80
N VAL A 436 1.87 2.43 -21.79
CA VAL A 436 2.39 3.50 -20.95
C VAL A 436 3.90 3.45 -20.94
N SER A 437 4.55 4.59 -20.90
CA SER A 437 5.99 4.70 -20.71
C SER A 437 6.33 5.96 -19.93
N SER A 438 7.43 5.91 -19.17
CA SER A 438 8.08 7.07 -18.59
C SER A 438 9.19 7.58 -19.53
N SER A 439 10.05 8.45 -19.03
CA SER A 439 11.23 8.90 -19.78
C SER A 439 12.21 7.78 -20.07
N TYR A 440 12.29 6.77 -19.24
CA TYR A 440 13.27 5.69 -19.30
C TYR A 440 12.64 4.32 -19.53
N CYS A 441 11.49 4.05 -18.90
CA CYS A 441 10.89 2.72 -18.85
C CYS A 441 9.55 2.63 -19.57
N SER A 442 9.33 1.50 -20.25
CA SER A 442 8.00 1.07 -20.62
C SER A 442 7.32 0.45 -19.41
N GLY A 443 6.02 0.71 -19.26
CA GLY A 443 5.26 0.22 -18.12
C GLY A 443 4.15 -0.73 -18.50
N ASP A 444 3.34 -1.06 -17.49
CA ASP A 444 2.26 -2.02 -17.58
C ASP A 444 0.90 -1.32 -17.52
N VAL A 445 -0.04 -1.86 -18.25
CA VAL A 445 -1.43 -1.42 -18.25
C VAL A 445 -2.24 -2.48 -17.51
N LEU A 446 -2.84 -2.07 -16.38
CA LEU A 446 -3.69 -2.96 -15.58
C LEU A 446 -5.17 -2.79 -15.96
N GLU A 447 -5.95 -3.79 -15.65
CA GLU A 447 -7.40 -3.69 -15.79
C GLU A 447 -8.02 -2.83 -14.66
N PRO A 448 -9.02 -2.03 -14.97
CA PRO A 448 -9.61 -1.81 -16.30
C PRO A 448 -8.73 -0.95 -17.22
N ALA A 449 -8.41 -1.50 -18.40
CA ALA A 449 -7.62 -0.84 -19.42
C ALA A 449 -8.47 -0.01 -20.42
N SER A 450 -9.79 -0.14 -20.33
CA SER A 450 -10.75 0.54 -21.19
C SER A 450 -11.80 1.26 -20.37
N CYS A 451 -12.15 2.48 -20.83
CA CYS A 451 -13.15 3.34 -20.23
C CYS A 451 -14.18 3.74 -21.28
N LEU A 452 -15.43 3.36 -21.04
CA LEU A 452 -16.53 3.76 -21.90
C LEU A 452 -17.09 5.11 -21.43
N VAL A 453 -17.01 6.10 -22.32
CA VAL A 453 -17.50 7.46 -22.09
C VAL A 453 -18.79 7.63 -22.85
N ILE A 454 -19.87 7.91 -22.13
CA ILE A 454 -21.20 8.10 -22.71
C ILE A 454 -21.70 9.51 -22.49
N THR A 455 -22.48 10.03 -23.45
CA THR A 455 -23.24 11.24 -23.23
C THR A 455 -24.58 10.87 -22.58
N PRO A 456 -24.78 11.15 -21.31
CA PRO A 456 -26.07 10.88 -20.68
C PRO A 456 -27.15 11.72 -21.33
N PRO A 457 -28.40 11.21 -21.41
CA PRO A 457 -29.52 12.01 -21.88
C PRO A 457 -29.73 13.23 -20.97
N GLU A 458 -30.16 14.32 -21.54
CA GLU A 458 -30.58 15.48 -20.75
C GLU A 458 -31.78 15.11 -19.88
N PRO A 459 -31.84 15.57 -18.62
CA PRO A 459 -32.93 15.22 -17.75
C PRO A 459 -34.25 15.83 -18.26
N SER A 460 -35.28 15.01 -18.24
CA SER A 460 -36.64 15.44 -18.55
C SER A 460 -37.63 14.85 -17.54
N VAL A 461 -38.73 15.49 -17.37
CA VAL A 461 -39.77 15.08 -16.43
C VAL A 461 -41.14 15.10 -17.08
N THR A 462 -41.88 14.07 -16.86
CA THR A 462 -43.33 14.02 -17.16
C THR A 462 -44.07 14.02 -15.85
N MET A 463 -45.08 14.88 -15.75
CA MET A 463 -45.84 15.15 -14.53
C MET A 463 -47.31 14.77 -14.72
N GLU A 464 -47.83 13.99 -13.78
CA GLU A 464 -49.27 13.73 -13.69
C GLU A 464 -49.78 14.31 -12.38
N PHE A 465 -50.84 15.13 -12.46
CA PHE A 465 -51.37 15.87 -11.33
C PHE A 465 -52.67 15.26 -10.84
N ASN A 466 -52.65 14.79 -9.60
CA ASN A 466 -53.81 14.18 -8.94
C ASN A 466 -54.17 14.98 -7.69
N GLN A 467 -55.32 15.63 -7.71
CA GLN A 467 -55.81 16.33 -6.52
C GLN A 467 -56.21 15.33 -5.43
N ILE A 468 -55.79 15.57 -4.21
CA ILE A 468 -56.22 14.77 -3.06
C ILE A 468 -57.59 15.25 -2.65
N LEU A 469 -58.61 14.48 -2.93
CA LEU A 469 -60.01 14.83 -2.63
C LEU A 469 -60.45 14.40 -1.23
N ASP A 470 -59.57 13.90 -0.39
CA ASP A 470 -59.91 13.56 0.99
C ASP A 470 -60.07 14.82 1.83
N LYS A 471 -61.33 15.21 2.08
CA LYS A 471 -61.72 16.54 2.52
C LYS A 471 -61.86 16.66 4.04
N CYS A 472 -61.60 15.61 4.78
CA CYS A 472 -62.03 15.55 6.19
C CYS A 472 -60.90 15.57 7.22
N THR A 473 -59.65 15.61 6.84
CA THR A 473 -58.51 15.64 7.78
C THR A 473 -57.61 16.87 7.54
N LYS A 474 -57.03 17.39 8.60
CA LYS A 474 -56.13 18.56 8.55
C LYS A 474 -54.90 18.42 7.63
N SER A 475 -54.61 17.20 7.16
CA SER A 475 -53.44 16.86 6.33
C SER A 475 -53.81 16.35 4.94
N SER A 476 -55.04 16.30 4.52
CA SER A 476 -55.49 15.57 3.33
C SER A 476 -55.92 16.46 2.16
N VAL A 477 -55.91 17.78 2.33
CA VAL A 477 -56.14 18.67 1.18
C VAL A 477 -54.79 18.99 0.57
N GLY A 478 -54.58 18.55 -0.65
CA GLY A 478 -53.29 18.73 -1.30
C GLY A 478 -53.31 18.31 -2.77
N LEU A 479 -52.13 18.30 -3.32
CA LEU A 479 -51.87 17.86 -4.69
C LEU A 479 -50.81 16.79 -4.65
N ASN A 480 -51.11 15.63 -5.22
CA ASN A 480 -50.11 14.63 -5.55
C ASN A 480 -49.62 14.88 -6.97
N VAL A 481 -48.31 14.98 -7.12
CA VAL A 481 -47.66 15.07 -8.41
C VAL A 481 -46.87 13.79 -8.61
N ASP A 482 -47.31 12.96 -9.53
CA ASP A 482 -46.59 11.74 -9.94
C ASP A 482 -45.56 12.11 -11.01
N LEU A 483 -44.29 11.94 -10.67
CA LEU A 483 -43.17 12.33 -11.49
C LEU A 483 -42.56 11.08 -12.15
N THR A 484 -42.45 11.13 -13.47
CA THR A 484 -41.64 10.19 -14.23
C THR A 484 -40.43 10.93 -14.82
N LEU A 485 -39.24 10.59 -14.33
CA LEU A 485 -38.01 11.29 -14.63
C LEU A 485 -37.12 10.45 -15.53
N VAL A 486 -36.54 11.08 -16.55
CA VAL A 486 -35.51 10.53 -17.41
C VAL A 486 -34.23 11.26 -17.10
N GLY A 487 -33.11 10.55 -16.95
CA GLY A 487 -31.80 11.11 -16.59
C GLY A 487 -31.10 10.25 -15.56
N SER A 488 -30.15 10.81 -14.86
CA SER A 488 -29.28 10.12 -13.88
C SER A 488 -29.56 10.62 -12.46
N PRO A 489 -30.16 9.79 -11.59
CA PRO A 489 -30.42 10.21 -10.20
C PRO A 489 -29.11 10.52 -9.43
N PRO A 490 -29.14 11.37 -8.40
CA PRO A 490 -30.30 12.06 -7.86
C PRO A 490 -30.73 13.25 -8.71
N PHE A 491 -32.06 13.47 -8.75
CA PHE A 491 -32.64 14.65 -9.41
C PHE A 491 -32.97 15.74 -8.39
N THR A 492 -32.93 17.00 -8.85
CA THR A 492 -33.40 18.16 -8.06
C THR A 492 -34.39 18.94 -8.90
N LEU A 493 -35.64 18.82 -8.54
CA LEU A 493 -36.74 19.55 -9.20
C LEU A 493 -36.93 20.90 -8.51
N SER A 494 -36.85 21.99 -9.25
CA SER A 494 -37.04 23.34 -8.77
C SER A 494 -38.38 23.86 -9.22
N TYR A 495 -39.14 24.39 -8.28
CA TYR A 495 -40.45 25.00 -8.52
C TYR A 495 -40.63 26.29 -7.74
N ARG A 496 -41.55 27.13 -8.22
CA ARG A 496 -42.04 28.35 -7.53
C ARG A 496 -43.40 28.08 -6.97
N GLU A 497 -43.58 28.41 -5.73
CA GLU A 497 -44.87 28.43 -5.06
C GLU A 497 -45.35 29.87 -4.93
N ILE A 498 -46.51 30.15 -5.51
CA ILE A 498 -47.16 31.48 -5.48
C ILE A 498 -48.51 31.31 -4.80
N LYS A 499 -48.73 32.07 -3.73
CA LYS A 499 -50.00 32.09 -2.97
C LYS A 499 -50.67 33.42 -3.07
N ASP A 500 -51.90 33.50 -3.61
CA ASP A 500 -52.74 34.68 -3.65
C ASP A 500 -51.97 35.93 -4.12
N ASP A 501 -51.21 35.81 -5.24
CA ASP A 501 -50.35 36.84 -5.83
C ASP A 501 -49.25 37.43 -4.91
N ARG A 502 -48.92 36.72 -3.82
CA ARG A 502 -47.78 37.08 -2.97
C ARG A 502 -46.46 36.80 -3.69
N PRO A 503 -45.34 37.39 -3.21
CA PRO A 503 -44.02 37.09 -3.77
C PRO A 503 -43.76 35.56 -3.85
N SER A 504 -43.28 35.09 -5.00
CA SER A 504 -43.03 33.69 -5.24
C SER A 504 -41.87 33.16 -4.36
N VAL A 505 -42.05 31.98 -3.80
CA VAL A 505 -41.01 31.27 -3.05
C VAL A 505 -40.47 30.14 -3.90
N VAL A 506 -39.16 30.15 -4.13
CA VAL A 506 -38.47 29.03 -4.85
C VAL A 506 -38.21 27.91 -3.85
N LYS A 507 -38.64 26.70 -4.21
CA LYS A 507 -38.45 25.50 -3.43
C LYS A 507 -37.83 24.42 -4.33
N THR A 508 -37.10 23.46 -3.73
CA THR A 508 -36.50 22.35 -4.42
C THR A 508 -36.90 21.05 -3.78
N VAL A 509 -37.03 20.00 -4.61
CA VAL A 509 -37.31 18.64 -4.17
C VAL A 509 -36.21 17.74 -4.71
N ARG A 510 -35.53 17.03 -3.82
CA ARG A 510 -34.53 16.00 -4.19
C ARG A 510 -35.23 14.65 -4.38
N ILE A 511 -34.92 14.00 -5.47
CA ILE A 511 -35.55 12.75 -5.91
C ILE A 511 -34.46 11.75 -6.30
N ASP A 512 -34.41 10.63 -5.60
CA ASP A 512 -33.36 9.63 -5.78
C ASP A 512 -33.74 8.49 -6.74
N ARG A 513 -34.95 8.53 -7.31
CA ARG A 513 -35.49 7.49 -8.21
C ARG A 513 -36.15 8.09 -9.44
N SER A 514 -36.22 7.33 -10.53
CA SER A 514 -36.87 7.76 -11.78
C SER A 514 -38.38 7.90 -11.70
N ARG A 515 -39.04 7.32 -10.72
CA ARG A 515 -40.44 7.54 -10.43
C ARG A 515 -40.59 7.94 -8.99
N HIS A 516 -41.29 9.08 -8.77
CA HIS A 516 -41.47 9.63 -7.45
C HIS A 516 -42.77 10.38 -7.37
N GLN A 517 -43.46 10.30 -6.25
CA GLN A 517 -44.63 11.06 -5.97
C GLN A 517 -44.27 12.19 -4.98
N VAL A 518 -44.53 13.41 -5.39
CA VAL A 518 -44.39 14.57 -4.51
C VAL A 518 -45.78 15.02 -4.06
N ARG A 519 -45.94 15.19 -2.77
CA ARG A 519 -47.17 15.62 -2.17
C ARG A 519 -47.04 17.04 -1.68
N PHE A 520 -47.91 17.93 -2.19
CA PHE A 520 -48.03 19.30 -1.73
C PHE A 520 -49.22 19.43 -0.79
N THR A 521 -49.01 19.77 0.44
CA THR A 521 -50.04 19.93 1.48
C THR A 521 -49.95 21.33 2.04
N PRO A 522 -50.65 22.30 1.42
CA PRO A 522 -50.69 23.66 1.93
C PRO A 522 -51.29 23.72 3.34
N GLU A 523 -50.70 24.51 4.21
CA GLU A 523 -51.16 24.66 5.60
C GLU A 523 -52.23 25.75 5.74
N GLU A 524 -52.29 26.68 4.83
CA GLU A 524 -53.23 27.81 4.82
C GLU A 524 -54.17 27.71 3.64
N ASP A 525 -55.34 28.30 3.78
CA ASP A 525 -56.27 28.48 2.68
C ASP A 525 -55.78 29.53 1.69
N GLY A 526 -56.22 29.42 0.44
CA GLY A 526 -55.85 30.34 -0.62
C GLY A 526 -55.71 29.67 -1.98
N HIS A 527 -55.30 30.43 -2.96
CA HIS A 527 -55.01 29.97 -4.31
C HIS A 527 -53.52 29.79 -4.45
N TYR A 528 -53.10 28.57 -4.65
CA TYR A 528 -51.71 28.21 -4.85
C TYR A 528 -51.44 27.89 -6.34
N THR A 529 -50.36 28.49 -6.85
CA THR A 529 -49.81 28.17 -8.17
C THR A 529 -48.42 27.55 -7.98
N TYR A 530 -48.26 26.34 -8.43
CA TYR A 530 -46.96 25.67 -8.47
C TYR A 530 -46.44 25.71 -9.91
N GLU A 531 -45.29 26.38 -10.11
CA GLU A 531 -44.65 26.51 -11.43
C GLU A 531 -43.34 25.77 -11.40
N PHE A 532 -43.24 24.66 -12.11
CA PHE A 532 -42.03 23.85 -12.24
C PHE A 532 -41.21 24.38 -13.41
N PHE A 533 -39.96 24.82 -13.15
CA PHE A 533 -39.19 25.55 -14.14
C PHE A 533 -37.80 24.98 -14.42
N ALA A 534 -37.23 24.16 -13.53
CA ALA A 534 -35.91 23.58 -13.73
C ALA A 534 -35.78 22.20 -13.12
N LEU A 535 -35.02 21.35 -13.81
CA LEU A 535 -34.69 20.02 -13.39
C LEU A 535 -33.18 19.80 -13.52
N ASP A 536 -32.55 19.43 -12.42
CA ASP A 536 -31.16 19.05 -12.35
C ASP A 536 -31.06 17.54 -12.12
N ASP A 537 -30.00 16.94 -12.63
CA ASP A 537 -29.64 15.57 -12.33
C ASP A 537 -28.16 15.48 -11.93
N LYS A 538 -27.64 14.27 -11.73
CA LYS A 538 -26.23 14.03 -11.40
C LYS A 538 -25.27 14.66 -12.42
N ASN A 539 -25.65 14.77 -13.68
CA ASN A 539 -24.79 15.15 -14.80
C ASN A 539 -25.05 16.58 -15.31
N TYR A 540 -26.27 17.05 -15.20
CA TYR A 540 -26.71 18.33 -15.73
C TYR A 540 -27.30 19.22 -14.65
N ASN A 541 -26.95 20.51 -14.66
CA ASN A 541 -27.49 21.50 -13.77
C ASN A 541 -28.13 22.63 -14.58
N GLY A 542 -29.25 23.13 -14.11
CA GLY A 542 -29.95 24.27 -14.67
C GLY A 542 -30.70 23.98 -15.97
N ILE A 543 -31.10 22.73 -16.20
CA ILE A 543 -31.93 22.39 -17.36
C ILE A 543 -33.34 22.95 -17.13
N LYS A 544 -33.74 23.84 -18.03
CA LYS A 544 -35.04 24.47 -17.97
C LYS A 544 -36.12 23.54 -18.48
N ILE A 545 -37.24 23.52 -17.78
CA ILE A 545 -38.48 22.91 -18.25
C ILE A 545 -39.16 23.97 -19.10
N ASP A 546 -39.27 23.77 -20.41
CA ASP A 546 -39.81 24.73 -21.37
C ASP A 546 -40.89 24.05 -22.24
N PRO A 547 -42.16 24.49 -22.16
CA PRO A 547 -42.68 25.53 -21.25
C PRO A 547 -42.73 25.09 -19.79
N PRO A 548 -42.63 26.02 -18.80
CA PRO A 548 -42.77 25.67 -17.40
C PRO A 548 -44.15 25.04 -17.13
N GLU A 549 -44.15 23.90 -16.46
CA GLU A 549 -45.38 23.25 -16.07
C GLU A 549 -46.01 23.96 -14.88
N ARG A 550 -47.30 24.31 -15.02
CA ARG A 550 -48.05 25.03 -13.99
C ARG A 550 -49.27 24.26 -13.53
N VAL A 551 -49.46 24.18 -12.24
CA VAL A 551 -50.65 23.60 -11.65
C VAL A 551 -51.24 24.56 -10.64
N LEU A 552 -52.58 24.73 -10.71
CA LEU A 552 -53.36 25.55 -9.82
C LEU A 552 -54.06 24.69 -8.80
N GLN A 553 -53.98 25.08 -7.56
CA GLN A 553 -54.67 24.41 -6.46
C GLN A 553 -55.37 25.45 -5.60
N THR A 554 -56.70 25.31 -5.46
CA THR A 554 -57.48 26.13 -4.54
C THR A 554 -57.69 25.34 -3.26
N VAL A 555 -57.25 25.91 -2.15
CA VAL A 555 -57.44 25.36 -0.82
C VAL A 555 -58.47 26.18 -0.10
N LYS A 556 -59.61 25.58 0.20
CA LYS A 556 -60.66 26.25 0.97
C LYS A 556 -60.32 26.22 2.45
N PRO A 557 -60.75 27.25 3.22
CA PRO A 557 -60.55 27.27 4.65
C PRO A 557 -61.22 26.07 5.31
N ILE A 558 -60.58 25.53 6.31
CA ILE A 558 -61.09 24.39 7.09
C ILE A 558 -62.36 24.88 7.83
N ALA A 559 -63.39 24.06 7.85
CA ALA A 559 -64.62 24.36 8.62
C ALA A 559 -64.25 24.57 10.09
N GLY A 560 -64.79 25.65 10.64
CA GLY A 560 -64.57 25.98 12.04
C GLY A 560 -65.66 26.89 12.56
N ALA A 561 -65.90 26.86 13.84
CA ALA A 561 -66.80 27.77 14.50
C ALA A 561 -66.32 28.09 15.93
N HIS A 562 -66.47 29.37 16.33
CA HIS A 562 -66.11 29.76 17.70
C HIS A 562 -66.95 30.94 18.12
N PHE A 563 -67.22 31.06 19.40
CA PHE A 563 -67.95 32.23 19.95
C PHE A 563 -67.06 33.46 19.82
N VAL A 564 -67.73 34.58 19.37
CA VAL A 564 -67.06 35.87 19.25
C VAL A 564 -66.78 36.44 20.64
N GLU A 565 -67.72 36.24 21.57
CA GLU A 565 -67.62 36.73 22.95
C GLU A 565 -67.31 35.59 23.91
N ARG A 566 -66.04 35.41 24.30
CA ARG A 566 -65.60 34.31 25.18
C ARG A 566 -65.47 34.64 26.66
N ALA A 567 -65.51 35.93 27.07
CA ALA A 567 -64.92 36.29 28.36
C ALA A 567 -65.92 36.48 29.54
N ARG A 568 -67.23 36.65 29.31
CA ARG A 568 -68.17 36.83 30.40
C ARG A 568 -69.42 35.97 30.24
N PRO A 569 -69.86 35.23 31.29
CA PRO A 569 -71.11 34.51 31.23
C PRO A 569 -72.23 35.51 31.03
N LYS A 570 -73.10 35.27 30.05
CA LYS A 570 -74.29 36.05 29.83
C LYS A 570 -75.30 35.82 30.98
N THR A 571 -76.10 36.81 31.31
CA THR A 571 -77.15 36.66 32.28
C THR A 571 -78.53 36.83 31.59
N ALA A 572 -79.45 35.96 31.89
CA ALA A 572 -80.76 35.98 31.30
C ALA A 572 -81.86 35.76 32.39
N CYS A 573 -83.07 36.14 32.07
CA CYS A 573 -84.20 35.87 32.94
C CYS A 573 -84.84 34.50 32.53
N ILE A 574 -85.55 33.90 33.44
CA ILE A 574 -86.29 32.66 33.16
C ILE A 574 -87.32 32.89 32.03
N ASP A 575 -87.46 31.91 31.13
CA ASP A 575 -88.22 31.88 29.91
C ASP A 575 -87.80 32.86 28.81
N GLU A 576 -86.59 33.45 28.91
CA GLU A 576 -86.00 34.23 27.83
C GLU A 576 -85.01 33.46 26.97
N PRO A 577 -85.05 33.67 25.67
CA PRO A 577 -84.01 33.11 24.79
C PRO A 577 -82.72 33.95 24.89
N VAL A 578 -81.58 33.30 24.69
CA VAL A 578 -80.28 34.00 24.72
C VAL A 578 -79.64 33.89 23.36
N GLU A 579 -79.04 34.94 22.87
CA GLU A 579 -78.36 35.01 21.58
C GLU A 579 -76.85 34.92 21.77
N PHE A 580 -76.20 34.10 20.97
CA PHE A 580 -74.77 33.92 20.92
C PHE A 580 -74.24 34.13 19.51
N VAL A 581 -73.33 35.04 19.36
CA VAL A 581 -72.70 35.31 18.08
C VAL A 581 -71.54 34.34 17.90
N VAL A 582 -71.60 33.55 16.83
CA VAL A 582 -70.59 32.60 16.45
C VAL A 582 -69.96 33.04 15.14
N LYS A 583 -68.65 33.09 15.10
CA LYS A 583 -67.90 33.30 13.87
C LYS A 583 -67.70 31.95 13.22
N MET A 584 -68.17 31.85 12.00
CA MET A 584 -68.09 30.60 11.16
C MET A 584 -66.96 30.75 10.14
N GLN A 585 -66.29 29.64 9.85
CA GLN A 585 -65.29 29.57 8.83
C GLN A 585 -65.50 28.24 8.06
N GLY A 586 -65.27 28.26 6.76
CA GLY A 586 -65.39 27.06 5.90
C GLY A 586 -66.17 27.35 4.63
N ALA A 587 -66.41 26.33 3.82
CA ALA A 587 -67.17 26.40 2.58
C ALA A 587 -68.69 26.35 2.89
N ALA A 588 -69.39 27.48 2.70
CA ALA A 588 -70.84 27.52 2.88
C ALA A 588 -71.56 26.67 1.79
N PRO A 589 -72.76 26.13 2.11
CA PRO A 589 -73.44 26.23 3.38
C PRO A 589 -72.89 25.34 4.48
N LEU A 590 -72.92 25.86 5.71
CA LEU A 590 -72.40 25.17 6.88
C LEU A 590 -73.56 24.62 7.73
N THR A 591 -73.34 23.48 8.38
CA THR A 591 -74.24 22.95 9.40
C THR A 591 -73.47 22.94 10.73
N LEU A 592 -74.04 23.63 11.71
CA LEU A 592 -73.48 23.78 13.05
C LEU A 592 -74.24 22.88 14.03
N HIS A 593 -73.56 22.02 14.73
CA HIS A 593 -74.09 21.21 15.83
C HIS A 593 -73.61 21.81 17.18
N TYR A 594 -74.51 21.88 18.09
CA TYR A 594 -74.22 22.39 19.43
C TYR A 594 -75.06 21.74 20.48
N ASP A 595 -74.59 21.67 21.70
CA ASP A 595 -75.29 21.12 22.83
C ASP A 595 -75.65 22.24 23.83
N LEU A 596 -76.92 22.32 24.17
CA LEU A 596 -77.33 23.11 25.30
C LEU A 596 -77.37 22.26 26.56
N ILE A 597 -76.57 22.62 27.57
CA ILE A 597 -76.29 21.80 28.75
C ILE A 597 -76.84 22.54 29.98
N HIS A 598 -77.68 21.87 30.74
CA HIS A 598 -78.21 22.35 32.02
C HIS A 598 -78.39 21.19 33.01
N GLY A 599 -77.88 21.33 34.23
CA GLY A 599 -78.01 20.29 35.26
C GLY A 599 -77.58 18.91 34.86
N GLY A 600 -76.51 18.79 34.01
CA GLY A 600 -75.99 17.52 33.44
C GLY A 600 -76.81 16.95 32.27
N LYS A 601 -77.97 17.53 31.95
CA LYS A 601 -78.72 17.09 30.76
C LYS A 601 -78.25 17.89 29.55
N ARG A 602 -77.96 17.16 28.46
CA ARG A 602 -77.55 17.74 27.19
C ARG A 602 -78.67 17.62 26.18
N THR A 603 -78.98 18.76 25.56
CA THR A 603 -79.96 18.86 24.49
C THR A 603 -79.19 19.17 23.20
N ARG A 604 -79.14 18.26 22.26
CA ARG A 604 -78.46 18.42 21.00
C ARG A 604 -79.30 19.19 20.02
N LEU A 605 -78.74 20.25 19.43
CA LEU A 605 -79.35 21.14 18.47
C LEU A 605 -78.48 21.27 17.24
N ALA A 606 -79.08 21.61 16.12
CA ALA A 606 -78.35 21.80 14.88
C ALA A 606 -78.96 22.92 14.03
N GLU A 607 -78.12 23.77 13.53
CA GLU A 607 -78.48 24.80 12.56
C GLU A 607 -77.93 24.43 11.20
N LYS A 608 -78.73 24.42 10.17
CA LYS A 608 -78.37 24.06 8.82
C LYS A 608 -78.46 25.24 7.87
N ASN A 609 -77.70 25.07 6.73
CA ASN A 609 -77.67 26.04 5.65
C ASN A 609 -77.18 27.46 6.08
N ILE A 610 -76.19 27.51 6.94
CA ILE A 610 -75.54 28.73 7.34
C ILE A 610 -74.62 29.21 6.23
N THR A 611 -74.91 30.37 5.66
CA THR A 611 -74.13 30.98 4.56
C THR A 611 -73.20 32.08 5.03
N ASP A 612 -73.59 32.73 6.17
CA ASP A 612 -72.88 33.89 6.68
C ASP A 612 -71.69 33.51 7.58
N GLN A 613 -70.66 34.33 7.52
CA GLN A 613 -69.46 34.15 8.38
C GLN A 613 -69.74 34.47 9.86
N ILE A 614 -70.75 35.20 10.13
CA ILE A 614 -71.22 35.55 11.48
C ILE A 614 -72.62 35.06 11.62
N TYR A 615 -72.83 34.09 12.48
CA TYR A 615 -74.16 33.54 12.73
C TYR A 615 -74.60 33.73 14.18
N THR A 616 -75.87 34.08 14.40
CA THR A 616 -76.40 34.22 15.74
C THR A 616 -77.25 33.05 16.12
N ILE A 617 -76.77 32.23 17.05
CA ILE A 617 -77.53 31.16 17.66
C ILE A 617 -78.46 31.70 18.66
N ARG A 618 -79.74 31.39 18.52
CA ARG A 618 -80.78 31.77 19.48
C ARG A 618 -81.24 30.51 20.23
N THR A 619 -81.03 30.52 21.56
CA THR A 619 -81.46 29.36 22.36
C THR A 619 -83.00 29.27 22.43
N PRO A 620 -83.58 28.11 22.68
CA PRO A 620 -84.95 28.00 23.15
C PRO A 620 -85.12 28.79 24.43
N PRO A 621 -86.38 29.21 24.76
CA PRO A 621 -86.62 29.85 26.08
C PRO A 621 -86.14 28.98 27.23
N LEU A 622 -85.29 29.57 28.12
CA LEU A 622 -84.65 28.83 29.22
C LEU A 622 -85.63 28.78 30.43
N SER A 623 -86.34 27.64 30.52
CA SER A 623 -87.41 27.48 31.49
C SER A 623 -86.99 27.23 32.93
N ASN A 624 -85.75 26.97 33.18
CA ASN A 624 -85.21 26.69 34.53
C ASN A 624 -84.12 27.72 34.90
N GLY A 625 -84.14 28.14 36.15
CA GLY A 625 -83.03 28.98 36.66
C GLY A 625 -81.74 28.10 36.87
N GLY A 626 -80.57 28.78 36.85
CA GLY A 626 -79.30 28.13 37.09
C GLY A 626 -78.28 28.30 35.95
N ASP A 627 -77.25 27.58 36.00
CA ASP A 627 -76.14 27.68 35.03
C ASP A 627 -76.42 26.82 33.81
N TYR A 628 -76.42 27.44 32.64
CA TYR A 628 -76.42 26.77 31.32
C TYR A 628 -75.13 26.97 30.63
N SER A 629 -74.73 25.99 29.84
CA SER A 629 -73.66 26.16 28.89
C SER A 629 -74.06 25.73 27.49
N LEU A 630 -73.62 26.53 26.52
CA LEU A 630 -73.80 26.22 25.10
C LEU A 630 -72.47 25.81 24.57
N ALA A 631 -72.30 24.53 24.26
CA ALA A 631 -71.08 23.94 23.73
C ALA A 631 -71.24 23.68 22.23
N LEU A 632 -70.34 24.24 21.42
CA LEU A 632 -70.26 23.92 20.02
C LEU A 632 -69.61 22.56 19.90
N THR A 633 -70.28 21.57 19.23
CA THR A 633 -69.83 20.20 19.16
C THR A 633 -69.18 19.83 17.84
N SER A 634 -69.75 20.29 16.75
CA SER A 634 -69.16 20.07 15.43
C SER A 634 -69.76 21.04 14.41
N VAL A 635 -68.96 21.31 13.39
CA VAL A 635 -69.38 22.00 12.19
C VAL A 635 -69.12 21.14 10.98
N GLU A 636 -70.05 21.10 10.06
CA GLU A 636 -70.01 20.36 8.79
C GLU A 636 -70.16 21.35 7.65
N ASP A 637 -69.25 21.30 6.67
CA ASP A 637 -69.27 22.13 5.49
C ASP A 637 -70.00 21.53 4.31
N GLN A 638 -70.11 22.27 3.20
CA GLN A 638 -70.75 21.80 1.97
C GLN A 638 -70.22 20.46 1.47
N SER A 639 -68.94 20.13 1.78
CA SER A 639 -68.28 18.93 1.35
C SER A 639 -68.56 17.71 2.24
N GLY A 640 -69.32 17.88 3.31
CA GLY A 640 -69.62 16.82 4.28
C GLY A 640 -68.53 16.58 5.32
N CYS A 641 -67.50 17.45 5.39
CA CYS A 641 -66.47 17.34 6.39
C CYS A 641 -66.95 17.85 7.74
N LYS A 642 -66.89 16.99 8.73
CA LYS A 642 -67.31 17.29 10.10
C LYS A 642 -66.10 17.53 10.98
N VAL A 643 -66.01 18.74 11.50
CA VAL A 643 -64.93 19.14 12.43
C VAL A 643 -65.53 19.24 13.83
N PHE A 644 -64.91 18.61 14.79
CA PHE A 644 -65.29 18.69 16.19
C PHE A 644 -64.78 19.98 16.81
N LEU A 645 -65.60 20.63 17.63
CA LEU A 645 -65.35 21.88 18.24
C LEU A 645 -65.29 21.75 19.76
N GLU A 646 -64.49 22.58 20.40
CA GLU A 646 -64.33 22.61 21.86
C GLU A 646 -64.73 23.96 22.45
N SER A 647 -65.50 24.74 21.73
CA SER A 647 -65.89 26.14 22.16
C SER A 647 -67.18 26.08 22.98
N GLU A 648 -67.13 26.67 24.18
CA GLU A 648 -68.21 26.67 25.13
C GLU A 648 -68.51 28.15 25.62
N ALA A 649 -69.75 28.48 25.69
CA ALA A 649 -70.25 29.77 26.25
C ALA A 649 -71.19 29.50 27.41
N LYS A 650 -71.08 30.26 28.47
CA LYS A 650 -71.86 30.10 29.71
C LYS A 650 -72.92 31.17 29.87
N VAL A 651 -74.07 30.72 30.36
CA VAL A 651 -75.23 31.66 30.70
C VAL A 651 -75.67 31.34 32.10
N LYS A 652 -75.92 32.38 32.86
CA LYS A 652 -76.53 32.28 34.16
C LYS A 652 -77.94 32.76 34.07
N VAL A 653 -78.92 31.88 34.23
CA VAL A 653 -80.33 32.17 34.19
C VAL A 653 -80.81 32.42 35.62
N ARG A 654 -81.46 33.58 35.80
CA ARG A 654 -81.98 33.89 37.11
C ARG A 654 -83.22 33.07 37.42
N PHE A 655 -83.34 32.58 38.64
CA PHE A 655 -84.41 31.70 39.09
C PHE A 655 -85.77 32.45 39.16
N GLN A 656 -85.75 33.78 39.31
CA GLN A 656 -86.99 34.61 39.42
C GLN A 656 -86.91 35.84 38.50
N LYS A 657 -88.03 36.13 37.83
CA LYS A 657 -88.16 37.37 37.09
C LYS A 657 -88.20 38.53 38.07
N PRO A 658 -87.57 39.64 37.81
CA PRO A 658 -87.64 40.79 38.67
C PRO A 658 -89.07 41.33 38.66
N LYS A 659 -89.61 41.56 39.87
CA LYS A 659 -90.91 42.16 40.09
C LYS A 659 -90.77 43.41 40.95
N ALA A 660 -91.46 44.41 40.58
CA ALA A 660 -91.56 45.66 41.36
C ALA A 660 -93.03 45.90 41.68
N GLN A 661 -93.30 46.19 42.91
CA GLN A 661 -94.68 46.59 43.32
C GLN A 661 -94.61 47.73 44.36
N PHE A 662 -95.51 48.64 44.31
CA PHE A 662 -95.61 49.65 45.32
C PHE A 662 -96.05 49.02 46.67
N SER A 663 -95.43 49.46 47.74
CA SER A 663 -95.81 49.05 49.11
C SER A 663 -96.70 50.05 49.74
N PRO A 664 -97.72 49.58 50.40
CA PRO A 664 -98.56 50.51 51.14
C PRO A 664 -97.78 51.15 52.32
N ILE A 665 -98.00 52.42 52.59
CA ILE A 665 -97.51 53.13 53.79
C ILE A 665 -98.66 53.14 54.79
N GLU A 666 -98.45 52.61 55.97
CA GLU A 666 -99.48 52.47 57.00
C GLU A 666 -100.79 51.87 56.52
N GLY A 667 -100.73 50.88 55.61
CA GLY A 667 -101.92 50.25 55.08
C GLY A 667 -102.66 50.97 53.98
N LYS A 668 -102.23 52.12 53.56
CA LYS A 668 -102.93 52.96 52.52
C LYS A 668 -102.04 53.11 51.28
N MET A 669 -102.62 53.00 50.11
CA MET A 669 -101.95 53.14 48.78
C MET A 669 -101.92 54.63 48.32
N ALA A 670 -102.30 55.61 49.16
CA ALA A 670 -102.28 57.05 48.85
C ALA A 670 -101.40 57.81 49.83
N ILE A 671 -100.56 58.66 49.33
CA ILE A 671 -99.70 59.56 50.12
C ILE A 671 -100.15 60.98 49.94
N ARG A 672 -100.35 61.69 51.07
CA ARG A 672 -100.65 63.12 51.04
C ARG A 672 -99.33 63.88 51.24
N THR A 673 -98.98 64.75 50.31
CA THR A 673 -97.83 65.65 50.39
C THR A 673 -98.24 67.06 50.05
N LEU A 674 -97.48 68.03 50.45
CA LEU A 674 -97.66 69.40 50.11
C LEU A 674 -97.00 69.71 48.76
N GLU A 675 -97.58 70.58 47.98
CA GLU A 675 -97.06 71.02 46.69
C GLU A 675 -95.61 71.49 46.82
N GLY A 676 -94.72 70.98 45.89
CA GLY A 676 -93.29 71.29 45.88
C GLY A 676 -92.41 70.46 46.87
N LYS A 677 -93.00 69.50 47.63
CA LYS A 677 -92.19 68.64 48.50
C LYS A 677 -92.11 67.18 47.92
N PRO A 678 -90.90 66.61 47.95
CA PRO A 678 -90.75 65.30 47.40
C PRO A 678 -91.51 64.25 48.24
N ALA A 679 -92.25 63.36 47.56
CA ALA A 679 -92.90 62.22 48.17
C ALA A 679 -92.04 60.98 48.02
N ARG A 680 -91.88 60.26 49.14
CA ARG A 680 -91.16 58.96 49.08
C ARG A 680 -92.19 57.83 48.98
N ILE A 681 -92.18 57.12 47.84
CA ILE A 681 -93.05 56.00 47.63
C ILE A 681 -92.25 54.71 47.82
N PRO A 682 -92.57 53.93 48.85
CA PRO A 682 -91.85 52.66 49.01
C PRO A 682 -92.25 51.64 47.96
N MET A 683 -91.23 51.07 47.36
CA MET A 683 -91.41 49.99 46.41
C MET A 683 -90.77 48.71 46.97
N ARG A 684 -91.42 47.60 46.80
CA ARG A 684 -90.92 46.29 47.07
C ARG A 684 -90.42 45.70 45.76
N LEU A 685 -89.12 45.41 45.73
CA LEU A 685 -88.50 44.70 44.60
C LEU A 685 -88.32 43.25 45.03
N ALA A 686 -88.74 42.35 44.14
CA ALA A 686 -88.51 40.91 44.28
C ALA A 686 -87.77 40.44 43.04
N GLY A 687 -86.72 39.68 43.27
CA GLY A 687 -85.82 39.12 42.24
C GLY A 687 -84.46 38.90 42.83
N GLU A 688 -83.54 38.28 42.07
CA GLU A 688 -82.15 38.05 42.45
C GLU A 688 -81.40 39.38 42.43
N GLY A 689 -80.74 39.75 43.52
CA GLY A 689 -80.03 41.00 43.68
C GLY A 689 -78.86 41.16 42.75
N VAL A 690 -78.78 42.31 42.06
CA VAL A 690 -77.55 42.72 41.36
C VAL A 690 -76.76 43.57 42.36
N SER A 691 -75.53 43.35 42.50
CA SER A 691 -74.57 44.05 43.35
C SER A 691 -74.28 45.51 42.87
N HIS A 692 -75.26 46.20 42.45
CA HIS A 692 -75.14 47.64 42.13
C HIS A 692 -76.10 48.43 43.02
N PRO A 693 -75.75 49.62 43.58
CA PRO A 693 -76.61 50.44 44.37
C PRO A 693 -77.81 50.87 43.52
N PRO A 694 -78.99 50.87 44.13
CA PRO A 694 -80.24 51.24 43.41
C PRO A 694 -80.20 52.67 42.91
N PRO A 695 -80.61 52.94 41.68
CA PRO A 695 -80.80 54.33 41.22
C PRO A 695 -81.94 54.99 42.01
N THR A 696 -81.65 56.12 42.56
CA THR A 696 -82.63 56.97 43.18
C THR A 696 -83.47 57.61 42.10
N LEU A 697 -84.68 57.10 41.93
CA LEU A 697 -85.70 57.78 41.09
C LEU A 697 -86.20 59.01 41.80
N ARG A 698 -85.84 60.21 41.30
CA ARG A 698 -86.47 61.43 41.65
C ARG A 698 -87.62 61.69 40.65
N ALA A 699 -88.84 61.54 41.08
CA ALA A 699 -89.96 62.01 40.31
C ALA A 699 -90.16 63.53 40.66
N ASN A 700 -89.96 64.36 39.70
CA ASN A 700 -90.40 65.73 39.74
C ASN A 700 -91.87 65.74 39.34
N LEU A 701 -92.78 66.07 40.28
CA LEU A 701 -94.16 66.43 40.05
C LEU A 701 -94.22 67.95 39.87
#